data_6c08e3f8c2339c42e2c99ca93d243423
#
_entry.id   6c08e3f8c2339c42e2c99ca93d243423
#
_cell.length_a   1.000
_cell.length_b   1.000
_cell.length_c   1.000
_cell.angle_alpha   90.00
_cell.angle_beta   90.00
_cell.angle_gamma   90.00
#
_symmetry.space_group_name_H-M   'P 1'
#
loop_
_entity.id
_entity.type
_entity.pdbx_description
1 polymer ?
#
loop_
_entity_poly.entity_id
_entity_poly.type
_entity_poly.pdbx_seq_one_letter_code
_entity_poly.pdbx_strand_id
1 'polypeptide(L)'
;MKYIKFTITLVITLTIFYSLNNKLGSLPPLGKFLNPSHGVWQNELTESQNNRNVSLQYLSDKVIVKYDDNLIPHIFANNDLDLYRAQGFVTAQHRLWQMEFQTHAAAGRLSEIIGEPALSYDRSERRRGMVYGAEQQLKSWENDTVNLAFIDAYTDGINQYIHGLTSQNYPVEYKLLDYAPEKWSRKKTALLMMYMTKMLAGGDSDLEYTNFLKKYGKERFDLLYPDFFDINDPVIPKETDWSNFLNVEQTSAPNTKTVLDYTKETISKPHPDNGSNNWAISPNKSYSGNAILANDPHLGLNLPSIWFAIQLSSPNQNTYGVSLPGSPGVVIGFNEKIAWGMTNATRDVIDWYKIKFEDSTQSRYQYDNDFKMATKRIEKIAIRDKKTFIDTVTYTHHGPVTYDSNFKGNSDKIGYAMGWTGHLGGQNLRTLLELNTSQNYEDYKNAIKHYVAPAQNVIFASNEGDIALWIQGKFPNKWEGQGKFLLDGSNPKHDWQGYIPQHHNAHTKNPNRGFVSSANQHPVDSTYPYYVFNDGYETYRNRVINDFFRSKDTFNIQDFKNLHNNNFNLQASELLPIMIPVIEESNLLSDEKDILSKIKSWKYNNDINEVGPTIWQTWFDKLTEITWDEISQDTIALDYPFKYQTIFMLKEYPNDKFMDIIATPEIETAKDLFLKSFKYTVTKMKAIESNNGNLDWGDRKATYVGHLLQGLPAFSKFNIPIGGYSGIVNATSQNHGPSWRMIVEMSSPPKAFGIYPGGQSGNPGSKFYDNLISTWASGNYLELNFMKDEKDDSDIIFSQILNPKND
;
A
#
# COMPACT_ATOMS: atom_id res chain seq x y z
N MET A 1 45.13 -44.86 -4.27
CA MET A 1 43.63 -44.82 -4.19
C MET A 1 43.05 -44.77 -2.78
N LYS A 2 43.45 -45.60 -1.82
CA LYS A 2 42.90 -45.57 -0.43
C LYS A 2 43.05 -44.19 0.26
N TYR A 3 44.24 -43.60 0.21
CA TYR A 3 44.49 -42.27 0.84
C TYR A 3 43.72 -41.15 0.17
N ILE A 4 43.55 -41.16 -1.14
CA ILE A 4 42.75 -40.14 -1.86
C ILE A 4 41.29 -40.21 -1.43
N LYS A 5 40.72 -41.44 -1.36
CA LYS A 5 39.35 -41.64 -0.89
C LYS A 5 39.17 -41.17 0.56
N PHE A 6 40.13 -41.49 1.42
CA PHE A 6 40.11 -41.05 2.82
C PHE A 6 40.17 -39.54 2.92
N THR A 7 41.08 -38.88 2.20
CA THR A 7 41.19 -37.41 2.19
C THR A 7 39.92 -36.75 1.69
N ILE A 8 39.31 -37.24 0.59
CA ILE A 8 38.04 -36.73 0.05
C ILE A 8 36.93 -36.89 1.08
N THR A 9 36.79 -38.06 1.70
CA THR A 9 35.76 -38.29 2.72
C THR A 9 35.97 -37.40 3.94
N LEU A 10 37.21 -37.22 4.40
CA LEU A 10 37.51 -36.32 5.51
C LEU A 10 37.16 -34.87 5.19
N VAL A 11 37.53 -34.38 4.01
CA VAL A 11 37.19 -33.01 3.56
C VAL A 11 35.68 -32.82 3.50
N ILE A 12 34.94 -33.77 2.89
CA ILE A 12 33.49 -33.73 2.84
C ILE A 12 32.88 -33.68 4.26
N THR A 13 33.35 -34.55 5.14
CA THR A 13 32.88 -34.62 6.54
C THR A 13 33.14 -33.31 7.29
N LEU A 14 34.34 -32.72 7.14
CA LEU A 14 34.72 -31.48 7.77
C LEU A 14 33.90 -30.30 7.18
N THR A 15 33.63 -30.29 5.87
CA THR A 15 32.79 -29.29 5.21
C THR A 15 31.34 -29.38 5.70
N ILE A 16 30.79 -30.60 5.79
CA ILE A 16 29.43 -30.82 6.33
C ILE A 16 29.38 -30.36 7.79
N PHE A 17 30.36 -30.80 8.61
CA PHE A 17 30.44 -30.42 10.01
C PHE A 17 30.53 -28.89 10.19
N TYR A 18 31.34 -28.21 9.36
CA TYR A 18 31.48 -26.77 9.37
C TYR A 18 30.13 -26.09 8.98
N SER A 19 29.47 -26.54 7.90
CA SER A 19 28.19 -25.99 7.42
C SER A 19 27.05 -26.22 8.41
N LEU A 20 27.04 -27.32 9.14
CA LEU A 20 26.06 -27.63 10.17
C LEU A 20 26.20 -26.73 11.42
N ASN A 21 27.41 -26.26 11.71
CA ASN A 21 27.71 -25.53 12.95
C ASN A 21 27.97 -24.04 12.74
N ASN A 22 28.15 -23.58 11.51
CA ASN A 22 28.48 -22.19 11.22
C ASN A 22 27.51 -21.58 10.23
N LYS A 23 27.34 -20.25 10.34
CA LYS A 23 26.61 -19.44 9.40
C LYS A 23 27.31 -19.36 8.06
N LEU A 24 26.62 -19.58 6.95
CA LEU A 24 27.13 -19.49 5.59
C LEU A 24 26.43 -18.35 4.85
N GLY A 25 27.06 -17.17 4.81
CA GLY A 25 26.45 -15.99 4.25
C GLY A 25 25.18 -15.59 5.03
N SER A 26 24.04 -15.57 4.38
CA SER A 26 22.73 -15.30 5.02
C SER A 26 22.06 -16.53 5.63
N LEU A 27 22.58 -17.74 5.36
CA LEU A 27 22.01 -18.97 5.90
C LEU A 27 22.48 -19.20 7.35
N PRO A 28 21.57 -19.59 8.27
CA PRO A 28 21.91 -19.93 9.64
C PRO A 28 22.68 -21.26 9.70
N PRO A 29 23.21 -21.65 10.89
CA PRO A 29 23.76 -22.96 11.08
C PRO A 29 22.75 -24.06 10.69
N LEU A 30 23.03 -24.81 9.62
CA LEU A 30 22.08 -25.79 9.05
C LEU A 30 21.73 -26.92 10.03
N GLY A 31 22.61 -27.21 10.98
CA GLY A 31 22.36 -28.21 12.01
C GLY A 31 21.19 -27.85 12.94
N LYS A 32 21.04 -26.58 13.28
CA LYS A 32 19.88 -26.10 14.02
C LYS A 32 18.60 -26.13 13.17
N PHE A 33 18.68 -25.63 11.92
CA PHE A 33 17.53 -25.55 11.02
C PHE A 33 17.00 -26.94 10.64
N LEU A 34 17.88 -27.91 10.35
CA LEU A 34 17.52 -29.27 9.95
C LEU A 34 17.33 -30.24 11.14
N ASN A 35 17.41 -29.76 12.38
CA ASN A 35 17.24 -30.60 13.56
C ASN A 35 15.84 -31.26 13.56
N PRO A 36 15.76 -32.63 13.67
CA PRO A 36 14.46 -33.30 13.61
C PRO A 36 13.48 -32.91 14.71
N SER A 37 13.99 -32.55 15.91
CA SER A 37 13.16 -32.28 17.08
C SER A 37 12.80 -30.79 17.24
N HIS A 38 13.57 -29.87 16.67
CA HIS A 38 13.41 -28.43 16.87
C HIS A 38 13.52 -27.62 15.57
N GLY A 39 13.88 -28.23 14.47
CA GLY A 39 14.07 -27.58 13.18
C GLY A 39 12.79 -27.46 12.33
N VAL A 40 12.98 -27.24 11.04
CA VAL A 40 11.92 -27.01 10.05
C VAL A 40 10.87 -28.14 9.97
N TRP A 41 11.26 -29.36 10.23
CA TRP A 41 10.40 -30.55 10.20
C TRP A 41 9.22 -30.46 11.19
N GLN A 42 9.34 -29.67 12.24
CA GLN A 42 8.28 -29.46 13.21
C GLN A 42 7.21 -28.46 12.72
N ASN A 43 7.41 -27.83 11.57
CA ASN A 43 6.46 -26.88 10.95
C ASN A 43 5.50 -27.56 9.95
N GLU A 44 5.60 -28.88 9.75
CA GLU A 44 4.66 -29.67 8.92
C GLU A 44 3.33 -30.00 9.62
N LEU A 45 3.17 -29.61 10.88
CA LEU A 45 1.96 -29.87 11.65
C LEU A 45 0.77 -29.15 11.03
N THR A 46 -0.32 -29.91 10.82
CA THR A 46 -1.57 -29.35 10.33
C THR A 46 -2.26 -28.53 11.41
N GLU A 47 -2.92 -27.43 11.05
CA GLU A 47 -3.68 -26.56 11.97
C GLU A 47 -4.75 -27.32 12.76
N SER A 48 -5.30 -28.41 12.22
CA SER A 48 -6.25 -29.30 12.90
C SER A 48 -5.65 -30.04 14.12
N GLN A 49 -4.31 -30.05 14.26
CA GLN A 49 -3.59 -30.63 15.41
C GLN A 49 -3.28 -29.60 16.50
N ASN A 50 -3.56 -28.33 16.27
CA ASN A 50 -3.44 -27.27 17.28
C ASN A 50 -4.33 -27.58 18.50
N ASN A 51 -3.84 -27.25 19.70
CA ASN A 51 -4.60 -27.46 20.95
C ASN A 51 -5.99 -26.85 20.82
N ARG A 52 -7.03 -27.70 20.76
CA ARG A 52 -8.43 -27.30 20.69
C ARG A 52 -8.95 -26.66 21.97
N ASN A 53 -8.29 -26.90 23.08
CA ASN A 53 -8.60 -26.30 24.39
C ASN A 53 -7.37 -25.61 24.92
N VAL A 54 -7.44 -24.29 25.05
CA VAL A 54 -6.35 -23.43 25.55
C VAL A 54 -6.86 -22.64 26.75
N SER A 55 -6.04 -22.53 27.79
CA SER A 55 -6.35 -21.66 28.91
C SER A 55 -5.58 -20.36 28.80
N LEU A 56 -6.30 -19.23 28.84
CA LEU A 56 -5.76 -17.90 28.79
C LEU A 56 -6.03 -17.16 30.10
N GLN A 57 -5.03 -16.40 30.57
CA GLN A 57 -5.19 -15.48 31.71
C GLN A 57 -6.11 -14.32 31.32
N TYR A 58 -6.77 -13.75 32.29
CA TYR A 58 -7.60 -12.55 32.15
C TYR A 58 -8.82 -12.70 31.22
N LEU A 59 -9.19 -13.88 30.77
CA LEU A 59 -10.52 -14.12 30.23
C LEU A 59 -11.55 -14.11 31.36
N SER A 60 -12.64 -13.40 31.16
CA SER A 60 -13.77 -13.40 32.11
C SER A 60 -14.69 -14.60 31.87
N ASP A 61 -14.79 -15.05 30.61
CA ASP A 61 -15.61 -16.19 30.20
C ASP A 61 -14.90 -16.97 29.07
N LYS A 62 -15.44 -18.14 28.74
CA LYS A 62 -14.92 -18.91 27.62
C LYS A 62 -15.16 -18.15 26.29
N VAL A 63 -14.22 -18.26 25.38
CA VAL A 63 -14.36 -17.79 23.99
C VAL A 63 -14.32 -18.97 23.04
N ILE A 64 -15.20 -18.99 22.04
CA ILE A 64 -15.27 -20.02 21.03
C ILE A 64 -14.73 -19.46 19.72
N VAL A 65 -13.76 -20.14 19.15
CA VAL A 65 -13.20 -19.83 17.83
C VAL A 65 -13.56 -20.96 16.88
N LYS A 66 -14.36 -20.69 15.89
CA LYS A 66 -14.72 -21.65 14.84
C LYS A 66 -13.91 -21.36 13.58
N TYR A 67 -13.41 -22.39 12.94
CA TYR A 67 -12.65 -22.27 11.71
C TYR A 67 -13.41 -22.92 10.56
N ASP A 68 -13.62 -22.15 9.50
CA ASP A 68 -14.24 -22.65 8.28
C ASP A 68 -13.26 -23.48 7.41
N ASP A 69 -13.71 -23.93 6.25
CA ASP A 69 -12.94 -24.76 5.31
C ASP A 69 -11.73 -24.04 4.67
N ASN A 70 -11.64 -22.70 4.79
CA ASN A 70 -10.53 -21.87 4.39
C ASN A 70 -9.63 -21.40 5.55
N LEU A 71 -9.87 -21.96 6.76
CA LEU A 71 -9.20 -21.58 8.01
C LEU A 71 -9.50 -20.14 8.45
N ILE A 72 -10.62 -19.55 8.03
CA ILE A 72 -11.04 -18.24 8.52
C ILE A 72 -11.61 -18.42 9.93
N PRO A 73 -11.09 -17.68 10.95
CA PRO A 73 -11.60 -17.75 12.31
C PRO A 73 -12.84 -16.88 12.51
N HIS A 74 -13.87 -17.47 13.11
CA HIS A 74 -15.06 -16.80 13.61
C HIS A 74 -15.01 -16.85 15.14
N ILE A 75 -14.80 -15.69 15.78
CA ILE A 75 -14.59 -15.57 17.22
C ILE A 75 -15.85 -15.08 17.90
N PHE A 76 -16.34 -15.88 18.87
CA PHE A 76 -17.54 -15.57 19.67
C PHE A 76 -17.16 -15.40 21.14
N ALA A 77 -17.41 -14.23 21.71
CA ALA A 77 -17.14 -13.88 23.08
C ALA A 77 -18.34 -13.19 23.75
N ASN A 78 -18.43 -13.28 25.07
CA ASN A 78 -19.51 -12.67 25.86
C ASN A 78 -19.21 -11.19 26.23
N ASN A 79 -18.03 -10.66 25.89
CA ASN A 79 -17.65 -9.26 26.06
C ASN A 79 -16.51 -8.88 25.12
N ASP A 80 -16.32 -7.58 24.91
CA ASP A 80 -15.35 -7.06 23.93
C ASP A 80 -13.87 -7.25 24.38
N LEU A 81 -13.57 -7.21 25.68
CA LEU A 81 -12.20 -7.44 26.15
C LEU A 81 -11.73 -8.87 25.87
N ASP A 82 -12.60 -9.85 26.14
CA ASP A 82 -12.32 -11.24 25.83
C ASP A 82 -12.24 -11.46 24.30
N LEU A 83 -13.09 -10.77 23.52
CA LEU A 83 -13.08 -10.81 22.08
C LEU A 83 -11.73 -10.35 21.50
N TYR A 84 -11.25 -9.15 21.90
CA TYR A 84 -9.98 -8.64 21.39
C TYR A 84 -8.78 -9.40 21.92
N ARG A 85 -8.82 -9.95 23.15
CA ARG A 85 -7.78 -10.86 23.65
C ARG A 85 -7.69 -12.13 22.79
N ALA A 86 -8.84 -12.73 22.49
CA ALA A 86 -8.92 -13.90 21.61
C ALA A 86 -8.43 -13.56 20.20
N GLN A 87 -8.82 -12.40 19.64
CA GLN A 87 -8.32 -11.93 18.34
C GLN A 87 -6.80 -11.84 18.35
N GLY A 88 -6.18 -11.24 19.36
CA GLY A 88 -4.74 -11.14 19.48
C GLY A 88 -4.04 -12.51 19.52
N PHE A 89 -4.57 -13.44 20.32
CA PHE A 89 -4.05 -14.80 20.42
C PHE A 89 -4.15 -15.54 19.06
N VAL A 90 -5.31 -15.53 18.42
CA VAL A 90 -5.58 -16.22 17.15
C VAL A 90 -4.73 -15.61 16.02
N THR A 91 -4.64 -14.28 15.96
CA THR A 91 -3.81 -13.63 14.93
C THR A 91 -2.34 -14.00 15.10
N ALA A 92 -1.82 -14.00 16.32
CA ALA A 92 -0.44 -14.41 16.59
C ALA A 92 -0.21 -15.90 16.26
N GLN A 93 -1.19 -16.78 16.54
CA GLN A 93 -1.12 -18.20 16.22
C GLN A 93 -0.86 -18.43 14.72
N HIS A 94 -1.44 -17.58 13.85
CA HIS A 94 -1.34 -17.73 12.40
C HIS A 94 -0.32 -16.83 11.73
N ARG A 95 0.04 -15.66 12.33
CA ARG A 95 0.76 -14.59 11.63
C ARG A 95 1.90 -13.95 12.42
N LEU A 96 2.36 -14.53 13.53
CA LEU A 96 3.30 -13.91 14.46
C LEU A 96 4.56 -13.36 13.80
N TRP A 97 5.21 -14.16 12.93
CA TRP A 97 6.45 -13.72 12.30
C TRP A 97 6.22 -12.52 11.38
N GLN A 98 5.16 -12.54 10.56
CA GLN A 98 4.77 -11.42 9.70
C GLN A 98 4.57 -10.13 10.52
N MET A 99 3.80 -10.21 11.61
CA MET A 99 3.53 -9.10 12.50
C MET A 99 4.83 -8.47 13.01
N GLU A 100 5.72 -9.31 13.53
CA GLU A 100 6.98 -8.85 14.09
C GLU A 100 7.93 -8.29 13.04
N PHE A 101 8.09 -8.97 11.90
CA PHE A 101 8.97 -8.53 10.82
C PHE A 101 8.57 -7.16 10.26
N GLN A 102 7.27 -6.91 10.05
CA GLN A 102 6.76 -5.61 9.61
C GLN A 102 7.03 -4.50 10.64
N THR A 103 6.93 -4.80 11.94
CA THR A 103 7.25 -3.81 12.97
C THR A 103 8.75 -3.54 13.10
N HIS A 104 9.61 -4.54 12.83
CA HIS A 104 11.06 -4.34 12.72
C HIS A 104 11.38 -3.45 11.52
N ALA A 105 10.76 -3.70 10.35
CA ALA A 105 10.91 -2.85 9.18
C ALA A 105 10.49 -1.40 9.47
N ALA A 106 9.31 -1.19 10.05
CA ALA A 106 8.82 0.13 10.43
C ALA A 106 9.73 0.86 11.42
N ALA A 107 10.32 0.12 12.36
CA ALA A 107 11.18 0.70 13.38
C ALA A 107 12.61 0.96 12.91
N GLY A 108 13.01 0.57 11.68
CA GLY A 108 14.39 0.60 11.24
C GLY A 108 15.26 -0.31 12.11
N ARG A 109 14.89 -1.59 12.25
CA ARG A 109 15.51 -2.64 13.07
C ARG A 109 15.81 -3.93 12.29
N LEU A 110 15.73 -3.91 10.96
CA LEU A 110 16.02 -5.09 10.16
C LEU A 110 17.47 -5.54 10.28
N SER A 111 18.42 -4.62 10.55
CA SER A 111 19.83 -4.95 10.76
C SER A 111 20.08 -5.85 11.97
N GLU A 112 19.18 -5.88 12.95
CA GLU A 112 19.24 -6.81 14.09
C GLU A 112 19.05 -8.26 13.65
N ILE A 113 18.30 -8.48 12.58
CA ILE A 113 17.96 -9.82 12.05
C ILE A 113 18.86 -10.19 10.86
N ILE A 114 18.98 -9.29 9.86
CA ILE A 114 19.63 -9.56 8.57
C ILE A 114 21.11 -9.14 8.58
N GLY A 115 21.49 -8.22 9.45
CA GLY A 115 22.84 -7.67 9.55
C GLY A 115 23.03 -6.40 8.70
N GLU A 116 24.30 -6.08 8.40
CA GLU A 116 24.72 -4.86 7.71
C GLU A 116 24.00 -4.51 6.39
N PRO A 117 23.60 -5.47 5.53
CA PRO A 117 22.88 -5.16 4.31
C PRO A 117 21.59 -4.34 4.52
N ALA A 118 20.96 -4.44 5.69
CA ALA A 118 19.75 -3.68 6.02
C ALA A 118 20.04 -2.28 6.64
N LEU A 119 21.30 -1.94 6.95
CA LEU A 119 21.63 -0.71 7.67
C LEU A 119 21.15 0.56 6.93
N SER A 120 21.32 0.62 5.61
CA SER A 120 20.90 1.80 4.83
C SER A 120 19.37 2.01 4.90
N TYR A 121 18.61 0.91 4.84
CA TYR A 121 17.16 0.94 5.02
C TYR A 121 16.80 1.43 6.44
N ASP A 122 17.38 0.82 7.47
CA ASP A 122 17.12 1.18 8.86
C ASP A 122 17.42 2.66 9.15
N ARG A 123 18.55 3.17 8.65
CA ARG A 123 18.87 4.61 8.75
C ARG A 123 17.80 5.48 8.11
N SER A 124 17.34 5.13 6.91
CA SER A 124 16.31 5.88 6.21
C SER A 124 15.01 5.95 7.02
N GLU A 125 14.57 4.81 7.61
CA GLU A 125 13.36 4.77 8.43
C GLU A 125 13.49 5.60 9.72
N ARG A 126 14.67 5.56 10.38
CA ARG A 126 14.94 6.38 11.56
C ARG A 126 14.93 7.87 11.24
N ARG A 127 15.55 8.27 10.12
CA ARG A 127 15.59 9.65 9.66
C ARG A 127 14.27 10.15 9.09
N ARG A 128 13.41 9.26 8.56
CA ARG A 128 12.02 9.57 8.25
C ARG A 128 11.17 9.85 9.52
N GLY A 129 11.63 9.47 10.70
CA GLY A 129 10.91 9.65 11.95
C GLY A 129 9.81 8.62 12.19
N MET A 130 9.93 7.40 11.68
CA MET A 130 8.91 6.36 11.85
C MET A 130 8.64 6.03 13.32
N VAL A 131 9.70 5.88 14.12
CA VAL A 131 9.59 5.64 15.56
C VAL A 131 9.01 6.85 16.29
N TYR A 132 9.39 8.05 15.87
CA TYR A 132 8.84 9.30 16.40
C TYR A 132 7.32 9.38 16.16
N GLY A 133 6.85 9.10 14.94
CA GLY A 133 5.43 9.06 14.62
C GLY A 133 4.66 8.02 15.46
N ALA A 134 5.21 6.83 15.65
CA ALA A 134 4.62 5.82 16.54
C ALA A 134 4.51 6.30 18.00
N GLU A 135 5.51 7.04 18.50
CA GLU A 135 5.49 7.63 19.84
C GLU A 135 4.43 8.74 19.97
N GLN A 136 4.20 9.53 18.90
CA GLN A 136 3.10 10.51 18.91
C GLN A 136 1.73 9.83 18.89
N GLN A 137 1.58 8.71 18.16
CA GLN A 137 0.33 7.92 18.21
C GLN A 137 0.07 7.39 19.62
N LEU A 138 1.07 6.82 20.30
CA LEU A 138 0.92 6.34 21.68
C LEU A 138 0.43 7.44 22.61
N LYS A 139 1.00 8.65 22.53
CA LYS A 139 0.54 9.81 23.31
C LYS A 139 -0.92 10.17 23.02
N SER A 140 -1.34 10.06 21.77
CA SER A 140 -2.73 10.34 21.37
C SER A 140 -3.73 9.33 21.95
N TRP A 141 -3.28 8.09 22.26
CA TRP A 141 -4.14 7.06 22.84
C TRP A 141 -4.30 7.17 24.36
N GLU A 142 -3.38 7.85 25.07
CA GLU A 142 -3.35 7.90 26.55
C GLU A 142 -4.66 8.39 27.19
N ASN A 143 -5.40 9.26 26.50
CA ASN A 143 -6.65 9.83 27.00
C ASN A 143 -7.91 9.03 26.62
N ASP A 144 -7.76 7.97 25.82
CA ASP A 144 -8.87 7.11 25.37
C ASP A 144 -8.83 5.76 26.10
N THR A 145 -9.29 5.77 27.33
CA THR A 145 -9.17 4.61 28.24
C THR A 145 -9.92 3.37 27.73
N VAL A 146 -11.01 3.53 26.98
CA VAL A 146 -11.82 2.41 26.46
C VAL A 146 -11.06 1.71 25.32
N ASN A 147 -10.68 2.45 24.29
CA ASN A 147 -9.95 1.86 23.16
C ASN A 147 -8.57 1.36 23.59
N LEU A 148 -7.93 2.04 24.56
CA LEU A 148 -6.67 1.58 25.14
C LEU A 148 -6.80 0.21 25.82
N ALA A 149 -7.92 -0.05 26.52
CA ALA A 149 -8.19 -1.35 27.12
C ALA A 149 -8.35 -2.47 26.06
N PHE A 150 -8.94 -2.17 24.89
CA PHE A 150 -9.03 -3.13 23.79
C PHE A 150 -7.66 -3.41 23.18
N ILE A 151 -6.82 -2.39 23.00
CA ILE A 151 -5.43 -2.54 22.54
C ILE A 151 -4.61 -3.40 23.52
N ASP A 152 -4.82 -3.20 24.83
CA ASP A 152 -4.14 -4.00 25.86
C ASP A 152 -4.59 -5.44 25.86
N ALA A 153 -5.89 -5.69 25.73
CA ALA A 153 -6.43 -7.03 25.65
C ALA A 153 -5.87 -7.78 24.42
N TYR A 154 -5.84 -7.12 23.26
CA TYR A 154 -5.23 -7.65 22.04
C TYR A 154 -3.74 -7.95 22.22
N THR A 155 -2.99 -7.00 22.81
CA THR A 155 -1.56 -7.13 23.12
C THR A 155 -1.30 -8.30 24.07
N ASP A 156 -2.15 -8.47 25.08
CA ASP A 156 -2.05 -9.55 26.04
C ASP A 156 -2.29 -10.91 25.38
N GLY A 157 -3.32 -11.03 24.54
CA GLY A 157 -3.58 -12.24 23.76
C GLY A 157 -2.38 -12.69 22.93
N ILE A 158 -1.73 -11.75 22.20
CA ILE A 158 -0.49 -12.03 21.46
C ILE A 158 0.60 -12.55 22.38
N ASN A 159 0.80 -11.88 23.52
CA ASN A 159 1.86 -12.24 24.46
C ASN A 159 1.64 -13.61 25.12
N GLN A 160 0.41 -13.98 25.37
CA GLN A 160 0.09 -15.30 25.89
C GLN A 160 0.41 -16.40 24.86
N TYR A 161 0.17 -16.15 23.56
CA TYR A 161 0.62 -17.06 22.51
C TYR A 161 2.16 -17.15 22.48
N ILE A 162 2.88 -16.02 22.47
CA ILE A 162 4.35 -15.97 22.46
C ILE A 162 4.92 -16.73 23.66
N HIS A 163 4.34 -16.54 24.85
CA HIS A 163 4.80 -17.19 26.10
C HIS A 163 4.66 -18.71 26.05
N GLY A 164 3.68 -19.21 25.31
CA GLY A 164 3.48 -20.66 25.10
C GLY A 164 4.43 -21.30 24.09
N LEU A 165 5.23 -20.49 23.35
CA LEU A 165 6.12 -21.00 22.32
C LEU A 165 7.44 -21.52 22.91
N THR A 166 7.93 -22.58 22.29
CA THR A 166 9.29 -23.11 22.44
C THR A 166 9.98 -23.10 21.10
N SER A 167 11.29 -23.28 21.05
CA SER A 167 12.03 -23.35 19.77
C SER A 167 11.50 -24.42 18.81
N GLN A 168 10.83 -25.45 19.33
CA GLN A 168 10.22 -26.50 18.52
C GLN A 168 9.06 -25.98 17.66
N ASN A 169 8.23 -25.10 18.21
CA ASN A 169 7.02 -24.62 17.55
C ASN A 169 7.11 -23.13 17.08
N TYR A 170 8.33 -22.56 17.05
CA TYR A 170 8.54 -21.27 16.40
C TYR A 170 8.15 -21.32 14.91
N PRO A 171 7.54 -20.28 14.36
CA PRO A 171 7.43 -20.10 12.91
C PRO A 171 8.76 -20.35 12.20
N VAL A 172 8.71 -20.89 10.97
CA VAL A 172 9.89 -21.36 10.26
C VAL A 172 10.94 -20.29 10.02
N GLU A 173 10.49 -19.04 9.84
CA GLU A 173 11.35 -17.88 9.56
C GLU A 173 12.25 -17.54 10.76
N TYR A 174 11.74 -17.68 12.02
CA TYR A 174 12.60 -17.52 13.21
C TYR A 174 13.71 -18.56 13.26
N LYS A 175 13.39 -19.81 12.87
CA LYS A 175 14.38 -20.89 12.79
C LYS A 175 15.39 -20.65 11.68
N LEU A 176 14.91 -20.18 10.51
CA LEU A 176 15.74 -19.87 9.36
C LEU A 176 16.68 -18.69 9.64
N LEU A 177 16.21 -17.67 10.33
CA LEU A 177 16.96 -16.45 10.64
C LEU A 177 17.70 -16.55 11.99
N ASP A 178 17.53 -17.66 12.72
CA ASP A 178 18.17 -17.95 14.03
C ASP A 178 17.99 -16.83 15.06
N TYR A 179 16.71 -16.44 15.29
CA TYR A 179 16.33 -15.52 16.38
C TYR A 179 15.00 -15.96 17.02
N ALA A 180 14.62 -15.33 18.12
CA ALA A 180 13.41 -15.68 18.88
C ALA A 180 12.37 -14.57 18.80
N PRO A 181 11.06 -14.90 18.92
CA PRO A 181 10.00 -13.89 18.99
C PRO A 181 10.19 -12.94 20.18
N GLU A 182 9.95 -11.67 19.99
CA GLU A 182 9.93 -10.67 21.02
C GLU A 182 8.51 -10.45 21.60
N LYS A 183 8.44 -10.03 22.87
CA LYS A 183 7.19 -9.59 23.47
C LYS A 183 6.53 -8.48 22.63
N TRP A 184 5.22 -8.59 22.41
CA TRP A 184 4.41 -7.56 21.76
C TRP A 184 4.15 -6.39 22.71
N SER A 185 3.94 -5.21 22.16
CA SER A 185 3.64 -4.00 22.93
C SER A 185 2.74 -3.06 22.11
N ARG A 186 2.04 -2.13 22.77
CA ARG A 186 1.31 -1.03 22.11
C ARG A 186 2.16 -0.32 21.05
N LYS A 187 3.48 -0.16 21.32
CA LYS A 187 4.41 0.46 20.37
C LYS A 187 4.55 -0.33 19.08
N LYS A 188 4.53 -1.66 19.11
CA LYS A 188 4.57 -2.49 17.90
C LYS A 188 3.29 -2.30 17.07
N THR A 189 2.12 -2.21 17.71
CA THR A 189 0.87 -1.86 17.02
C THR A 189 0.94 -0.45 16.40
N ALA A 190 1.46 0.55 17.11
CA ALA A 190 1.66 1.89 16.56
C ALA A 190 2.66 1.90 15.38
N LEU A 191 3.73 1.11 15.45
CA LEU A 191 4.69 0.94 14.35
C LEU A 191 4.06 0.28 13.12
N LEU A 192 3.15 -0.68 13.30
CA LEU A 192 2.37 -1.25 12.19
C LEU A 192 1.51 -0.18 11.51
N MET A 193 0.84 0.69 12.28
CA MET A 193 0.10 1.82 11.72
C MET A 193 1.02 2.78 10.95
N MET A 194 2.22 3.05 11.46
CA MET A 194 3.22 3.86 10.76
C MET A 194 3.71 3.17 9.48
N TYR A 195 3.86 1.83 9.49
CA TYR A 195 4.22 1.06 8.30
C TYR A 195 3.19 1.26 7.18
N MET A 196 1.89 1.15 7.52
CA MET A 196 0.80 1.41 6.57
C MET A 196 0.75 2.88 6.14
N THR A 197 0.96 3.81 7.06
CA THR A 197 1.01 5.26 6.75
C THR A 197 2.13 5.58 5.77
N LYS A 198 3.32 5.02 5.96
CA LYS A 198 4.44 5.15 5.01
C LYS A 198 4.09 4.54 3.65
N MET A 199 3.52 3.33 3.64
CA MET A 199 3.20 2.61 2.40
C MET A 199 2.20 3.36 1.52
N LEU A 200 1.28 4.14 2.12
CA LEU A 200 0.20 4.82 1.42
C LEU A 200 0.42 6.34 1.26
N ALA A 201 1.14 6.97 2.19
CA ALA A 201 1.30 8.43 2.24
C ALA A 201 2.72 8.84 2.66
N GLY A 202 3.73 8.05 2.33
CA GLY A 202 5.14 8.30 2.66
C GLY A 202 5.97 8.82 1.49
N GLY A 203 5.37 9.36 0.46
CA GLY A 203 6.03 9.95 -0.71
C GLY A 203 5.39 11.24 -1.14
N ASP A 204 6.15 12.07 -1.81
CA ASP A 204 5.81 13.36 -2.40
C ASP A 204 6.75 13.64 -3.57
N SER A 205 6.59 14.77 -4.24
CA SER A 205 7.42 15.19 -5.38
C SER A 205 8.03 16.60 -5.22
N ASP A 206 7.97 17.20 -4.04
CA ASP A 206 8.40 18.59 -3.80
C ASP A 206 9.83 18.87 -4.25
N LEU A 207 10.75 17.95 -3.94
CA LEU A 207 12.16 18.09 -4.26
C LEU A 207 12.42 17.94 -5.75
N GLU A 208 11.81 16.97 -6.40
CA GLU A 208 11.88 16.72 -7.83
C GLU A 208 11.23 17.87 -8.60
N TYR A 209 10.09 18.36 -8.15
CA TYR A 209 9.40 19.51 -8.75
C TYR A 209 10.20 20.80 -8.57
N THR A 210 10.86 21.00 -7.43
CA THR A 210 11.79 22.11 -7.21
C THR A 210 12.95 22.06 -8.18
N ASN A 211 13.54 20.88 -8.38
CA ASN A 211 14.62 20.67 -9.34
C ASN A 211 14.15 20.96 -10.76
N PHE A 212 12.94 20.46 -11.13
CA PHE A 212 12.37 20.70 -12.45
C PHE A 212 12.11 22.19 -12.69
N LEU A 213 11.47 22.88 -11.74
CA LEU A 213 11.20 24.31 -11.79
C LEU A 213 12.48 25.12 -11.98
N LYS A 214 13.53 24.77 -11.25
CA LYS A 214 14.83 25.46 -11.35
C LYS A 214 15.47 25.25 -12.71
N LYS A 215 15.38 24.07 -13.30
CA LYS A 215 16.01 23.72 -14.57
C LYS A 215 15.25 24.23 -15.80
N TYR A 216 13.92 24.07 -15.79
CA TYR A 216 13.08 24.29 -16.98
C TYR A 216 12.15 25.49 -16.88
N GLY A 217 12.01 26.06 -15.67
CA GLY A 217 11.19 27.26 -15.42
C GLY A 217 9.68 26.96 -15.23
N LYS A 218 8.96 28.02 -14.81
CA LYS A 218 7.56 27.87 -14.39
C LYS A 218 6.62 27.49 -15.52
N GLU A 219 6.76 28.07 -16.70
CA GLU A 219 5.90 27.79 -17.85
C GLU A 219 5.91 26.30 -18.22
N ARG A 220 7.10 25.69 -18.23
CA ARG A 220 7.26 24.26 -18.49
C ARG A 220 6.72 23.40 -17.36
N PHE A 221 6.93 23.84 -16.13
CA PHE A 221 6.40 23.14 -14.96
C PHE A 221 4.86 23.10 -15.00
N ASP A 222 4.20 24.24 -15.20
CA ASP A 222 2.75 24.32 -15.24
C ASP A 222 2.14 23.53 -16.40
N LEU A 223 2.84 23.43 -17.53
CA LEU A 223 2.44 22.61 -18.66
C LEU A 223 2.49 21.11 -18.35
N LEU A 224 3.55 20.65 -17.68
CA LEU A 224 3.78 19.22 -17.48
C LEU A 224 3.16 18.67 -16.18
N TYR A 225 2.94 19.53 -15.19
CA TYR A 225 2.38 19.15 -13.87
C TYR A 225 1.20 20.06 -13.49
N PRO A 226 0.10 20.06 -14.27
CA PRO A 226 -1.06 20.90 -13.98
C PRO A 226 -1.80 20.39 -12.73
N ASP A 227 -2.46 21.32 -12.01
CA ASP A 227 -3.26 20.99 -10.82
C ASP A 227 -4.48 20.13 -11.15
N PHE A 228 -5.06 20.36 -12.33
CA PHE A 228 -6.22 19.62 -12.82
C PHE A 228 -6.04 19.21 -14.28
N PHE A 229 -6.53 18.05 -14.63
CA PHE A 229 -6.71 17.66 -16.02
C PHE A 229 -8.16 17.95 -16.44
N ASP A 230 -8.39 18.41 -17.66
CA ASP A 230 -9.73 18.68 -18.19
C ASP A 230 -10.65 17.45 -18.16
N ILE A 231 -10.06 16.27 -18.33
CA ILE A 231 -10.76 14.99 -18.32
C ILE A 231 -11.07 14.46 -16.90
N ASN A 232 -10.69 15.16 -15.85
CA ASN A 232 -10.93 14.70 -14.48
C ASN A 232 -12.41 14.42 -14.23
N ASP A 233 -12.69 13.22 -13.68
CA ASP A 233 -13.95 12.82 -13.09
C ASP A 233 -13.67 12.55 -11.60
N PRO A 234 -13.76 13.57 -10.72
CA PRO A 234 -13.25 13.51 -9.37
C PRO A 234 -14.02 12.53 -8.48
N VAL A 235 -13.41 12.17 -7.33
CA VAL A 235 -14.04 11.28 -6.34
C VAL A 235 -15.37 11.84 -5.88
N ILE A 236 -15.39 13.13 -5.47
CA ILE A 236 -16.62 13.86 -5.15
C ILE A 236 -17.18 14.44 -6.46
N PRO A 237 -18.46 14.21 -6.76
CA PRO A 237 -19.07 14.67 -8.01
C PRO A 237 -18.82 16.15 -8.28
N LYS A 238 -18.56 16.48 -9.55
CA LYS A 238 -18.43 17.88 -9.99
C LYS A 238 -19.66 18.70 -9.57
N GLU A 239 -19.45 19.99 -9.36
CA GLU A 239 -20.49 20.94 -8.99
C GLU A 239 -21.19 20.59 -7.66
N THR A 240 -20.50 19.86 -6.77
CA THR A 240 -20.97 19.66 -5.39
C THR A 240 -21.14 21.02 -4.71
N ASP A 241 -22.28 21.24 -4.06
CA ASP A 241 -22.55 22.48 -3.32
C ASP A 241 -21.74 22.51 -2.00
N TRP A 242 -20.80 23.43 -1.90
CA TRP A 242 -19.96 23.66 -0.72
C TRP A 242 -20.47 24.82 0.15
N SER A 243 -21.65 25.39 -0.13
CA SER A 243 -22.19 26.55 0.60
C SER A 243 -22.39 26.31 2.10
N ASN A 244 -22.51 25.05 2.51
CA ASN A 244 -22.60 24.64 3.91
C ASN A 244 -21.27 24.72 4.68
N PHE A 245 -20.15 24.96 4.01
CA PHE A 245 -18.85 25.13 4.66
C PHE A 245 -18.73 26.56 5.21
N LEU A 246 -19.13 26.73 6.46
CA LEU A 246 -19.07 28.03 7.14
C LEU A 246 -17.64 28.32 7.61
N ASN A 247 -17.24 29.60 7.55
CA ASN A 247 -15.95 30.08 8.05
C ASN A 247 -14.74 29.40 7.37
N VAL A 248 -14.77 29.29 6.05
CA VAL A 248 -13.62 28.81 5.29
C VAL A 248 -12.46 29.80 5.44
N GLU A 249 -11.38 29.38 6.12
CA GLU A 249 -10.17 30.18 6.26
C GLU A 249 -9.32 30.00 5.00
N GLN A 250 -9.26 31.06 4.19
CA GLN A 250 -8.38 31.11 3.03
C GLN A 250 -6.96 31.51 3.47
N THR A 251 -5.98 30.76 3.05
CA THR A 251 -4.57 31.10 3.21
C THR A 251 -4.06 31.82 1.98
N SER A 252 -3.18 32.80 2.15
CA SER A 252 -2.61 33.57 1.03
C SER A 252 -1.14 33.25 0.85
N ALA A 253 -0.75 33.08 -0.40
CA ALA A 253 0.65 32.87 -0.76
C ALA A 253 1.52 34.03 -0.26
N PRO A 254 2.64 33.78 0.41
CA PRO A 254 3.55 34.83 0.83
C PRO A 254 4.23 35.44 -0.41
N ASN A 255 4.44 36.75 -0.38
CA ASN A 255 5.22 37.45 -1.42
C ASN A 255 6.73 37.17 -1.22
N THR A 256 7.13 35.93 -1.44
CA THR A 256 8.52 35.44 -1.27
C THR A 256 8.95 34.68 -2.52
N LYS A 257 10.26 34.63 -2.74
CA LYS A 257 10.82 33.83 -3.85
C LYS A 257 10.78 32.36 -3.49
N THR A 258 10.41 31.52 -4.45
CA THR A 258 10.53 30.06 -4.34
C THR A 258 11.97 29.65 -4.01
N VAL A 259 12.14 28.71 -3.10
CA VAL A 259 13.45 28.15 -2.77
C VAL A 259 13.87 27.25 -3.92
N LEU A 260 14.91 27.64 -4.64
CA LEU A 260 15.47 26.84 -5.73
C LEU A 260 16.79 26.21 -5.28
N ASP A 261 16.71 24.96 -4.92
CA ASP A 261 17.89 24.16 -4.50
C ASP A 261 17.91 22.83 -5.25
N TYR A 262 19.08 22.25 -5.49
CA TYR A 262 19.18 20.94 -6.12
C TYR A 262 19.35 19.86 -5.07
N THR A 263 18.53 18.82 -5.16
CA THR A 263 18.71 17.56 -4.45
C THR A 263 19.04 16.44 -5.44
N LYS A 264 20.08 15.66 -5.14
CA LYS A 264 20.50 14.56 -6.02
C LYS A 264 19.77 13.26 -5.73
N GLU A 265 19.42 13.05 -4.48
CA GLU A 265 18.83 11.80 -4.01
C GLU A 265 17.65 12.09 -3.10
N THR A 266 16.63 11.27 -3.21
CA THR A 266 15.45 11.27 -2.34
C THR A 266 15.35 9.95 -1.57
N ILE A 267 14.56 9.94 -0.49
CA ILE A 267 14.25 8.69 0.21
C ILE A 267 13.28 7.86 -0.63
N SER A 268 13.30 6.55 -0.40
CA SER A 268 12.40 5.62 -1.09
C SER A 268 10.94 6.06 -0.96
N LYS A 269 10.28 6.29 -2.09
CA LYS A 269 8.84 6.55 -2.19
C LYS A 269 8.05 5.24 -2.10
N PRO A 270 6.72 5.29 -1.82
CA PRO A 270 5.84 4.14 -1.99
C PRO A 270 5.93 3.57 -3.41
N HIS A 271 5.59 2.28 -3.54
CA HIS A 271 5.61 1.65 -4.86
C HIS A 271 4.57 2.32 -5.78
N PRO A 272 4.91 2.64 -7.05
CA PRO A 272 4.00 3.38 -7.95
C PRO A 272 2.73 2.60 -8.30
N ASP A 273 2.74 1.27 -8.19
CA ASP A 273 1.55 0.43 -8.41
C ASP A 273 0.64 0.34 -7.18
N ASN A 274 1.02 0.94 -6.03
CA ASN A 274 0.10 1.04 -4.90
C ASN A 274 -1.10 1.89 -5.29
N GLY A 275 -2.28 1.35 -5.05
CA GLY A 275 -3.53 2.00 -5.38
C GLY A 275 -4.70 1.25 -4.77
N SER A 276 -5.88 1.53 -5.22
CA SER A 276 -7.09 0.81 -4.79
C SER A 276 -8.27 1.19 -5.67
N ASN A 277 -9.33 0.38 -5.63
CA ASN A 277 -10.64 0.75 -6.14
C ASN A 277 -11.69 0.59 -5.03
N ASN A 278 -12.69 1.44 -5.01
CA ASN A 278 -13.96 1.19 -4.33
C ASN A 278 -15.12 1.83 -5.07
N TRP A 279 -16.31 1.26 -4.91
CA TRP A 279 -17.56 1.82 -5.39
C TRP A 279 -18.74 1.28 -4.59
N ALA A 280 -19.82 2.08 -4.53
CA ALA A 280 -21.10 1.65 -4.00
C ALA A 280 -22.24 2.23 -4.83
N ILE A 281 -23.31 1.46 -4.96
CA ILE A 281 -24.54 1.88 -5.64
C ILE A 281 -25.70 1.96 -4.65
N SER A 282 -26.60 2.92 -4.90
CA SER A 282 -27.85 3.05 -4.14
C SER A 282 -28.86 1.95 -4.52
N PRO A 283 -29.89 1.70 -3.69
CA PRO A 283 -30.94 0.74 -3.98
C PRO A 283 -31.58 0.90 -5.37
N ASN A 284 -31.73 2.15 -5.82
CA ASN A 284 -32.34 2.45 -7.13
C ASN A 284 -31.49 1.98 -8.33
N LYS A 285 -30.18 1.78 -8.12
CA LYS A 285 -29.27 1.22 -9.12
C LYS A 285 -29.00 -0.27 -8.91
N SER A 286 -29.56 -0.89 -7.90
CA SER A 286 -29.40 -2.31 -7.63
C SER A 286 -30.59 -3.10 -8.13
N TYR A 287 -30.32 -4.24 -8.79
CA TYR A 287 -31.37 -5.16 -9.23
C TYR A 287 -32.15 -5.78 -8.05
N SER A 288 -31.48 -5.98 -6.91
CA SER A 288 -32.10 -6.52 -5.69
C SER A 288 -32.86 -5.47 -4.86
N GLY A 289 -32.67 -4.18 -5.14
CA GLY A 289 -33.20 -3.09 -4.33
C GLY A 289 -32.43 -2.85 -3.02
N ASN A 290 -31.25 -3.46 -2.85
CA ASN A 290 -30.35 -3.22 -1.73
C ASN A 290 -29.13 -2.42 -2.18
N ALA A 291 -28.52 -1.62 -1.31
CA ALA A 291 -27.24 -1.02 -1.60
C ALA A 291 -26.15 -2.11 -1.75
N ILE A 292 -25.23 -1.93 -2.70
CA ILE A 292 -24.09 -2.85 -2.90
C ILE A 292 -22.79 -2.03 -2.84
N LEU A 293 -21.83 -2.53 -2.05
CA LEU A 293 -20.50 -1.94 -1.92
C LEU A 293 -19.42 -2.90 -2.38
N ALA A 294 -18.37 -2.40 -3.05
CA ALA A 294 -17.16 -3.14 -3.34
C ALA A 294 -15.92 -2.38 -2.89
N ASN A 295 -14.87 -3.11 -2.51
CA ASN A 295 -13.56 -2.57 -2.18
C ASN A 295 -12.45 -3.50 -2.68
N ASP A 296 -11.38 -2.91 -3.25
CA ASP A 296 -10.29 -3.61 -3.92
C ASP A 296 -8.95 -2.86 -3.72
N PRO A 297 -8.28 -2.99 -2.54
CA PRO A 297 -6.95 -2.41 -2.32
C PRO A 297 -5.88 -3.09 -3.17
N HIS A 298 -5.08 -2.29 -3.89
CA HIS A 298 -3.94 -2.76 -4.68
C HIS A 298 -2.65 -2.49 -3.91
N LEU A 299 -2.07 -3.55 -3.38
CA LEU A 299 -0.86 -3.51 -2.57
C LEU A 299 0.12 -4.60 -3.03
N GLY A 300 1.27 -4.70 -2.38
CA GLY A 300 2.22 -5.78 -2.64
C GLY A 300 1.57 -7.15 -2.45
N LEU A 301 1.75 -8.02 -3.45
CA LEU A 301 1.27 -9.40 -3.41
C LEU A 301 2.27 -10.24 -2.60
N ASN A 302 1.93 -10.48 -1.33
CA ASN A 302 2.84 -11.09 -0.37
C ASN A 302 2.32 -12.39 0.22
N LEU A 303 3.25 -13.26 0.60
CA LEU A 303 3.04 -14.40 1.48
C LEU A 303 3.87 -14.23 2.76
N PRO A 304 3.28 -14.36 3.94
CA PRO A 304 1.84 -14.38 4.18
C PRO A 304 1.14 -13.14 3.66
N SER A 305 -0.16 -13.26 3.30
CA SER A 305 -0.95 -12.12 2.82
C SER A 305 -0.95 -10.97 3.84
N ILE A 306 -0.99 -9.73 3.35
CA ILE A 306 -1.12 -8.54 4.20
C ILE A 306 -2.41 -8.56 5.04
N TRP A 307 -3.46 -9.20 4.53
CA TRP A 307 -4.76 -9.30 5.15
C TRP A 307 -4.95 -10.64 5.87
N PHE A 308 -5.75 -10.61 6.93
CA PHE A 308 -6.21 -11.76 7.69
C PHE A 308 -7.73 -11.67 7.82
N ALA A 309 -8.46 -12.54 7.12
CA ALA A 309 -9.91 -12.58 7.18
C ALA A 309 -10.37 -13.12 8.55
N ILE A 310 -11.43 -12.50 9.12
CA ILE A 310 -11.87 -12.80 10.48
C ILE A 310 -13.30 -12.31 10.70
N GLN A 311 -14.07 -13.04 11.50
CA GLN A 311 -15.32 -12.56 12.08
C GLN A 311 -15.13 -12.37 13.58
N LEU A 312 -15.64 -11.25 14.10
CA LEU A 312 -15.59 -10.86 15.52
C LEU A 312 -17.01 -10.66 16.02
N SER A 313 -17.45 -11.48 16.99
CA SER A 313 -18.81 -11.44 17.54
C SER A 313 -18.81 -11.32 19.06
N SER A 314 -19.52 -10.32 19.56
CA SER A 314 -19.83 -10.07 20.97
C SER A 314 -21.25 -9.50 21.09
N PRO A 315 -21.79 -9.28 22.30
CA PRO A 315 -23.07 -8.59 22.43
C PRO A 315 -23.14 -7.19 21.81
N ASN A 316 -21.98 -6.52 21.58
CA ASN A 316 -21.92 -5.17 21.05
C ASN A 316 -21.59 -5.10 19.56
N GLN A 317 -21.12 -6.17 18.94
CA GLN A 317 -20.73 -6.22 17.53
C GLN A 317 -20.81 -7.62 16.96
N ASN A 318 -21.13 -7.68 15.67
CA ASN A 318 -20.93 -8.86 14.85
C ASN A 318 -20.38 -8.39 13.49
N THR A 319 -19.06 -8.49 13.32
CA THR A 319 -18.34 -7.84 12.24
C THR A 319 -17.47 -8.83 11.50
N TYR A 320 -17.57 -8.85 10.18
CA TYR A 320 -16.76 -9.70 9.31
C TYR A 320 -16.00 -8.87 8.27
N GLY A 321 -14.78 -9.27 8.00
CA GLY A 321 -13.94 -8.66 6.97
C GLY A 321 -12.47 -9.05 7.14
N VAL A 322 -11.58 -8.11 6.88
CA VAL A 322 -10.14 -8.33 7.02
C VAL A 322 -9.52 -7.40 8.03
N SER A 323 -8.62 -7.97 8.84
CA SER A 323 -7.76 -7.24 9.78
C SER A 323 -6.33 -7.14 9.23
N LEU A 324 -5.56 -6.21 9.79
CA LEU A 324 -4.11 -6.16 9.63
C LEU A 324 -3.48 -6.93 10.80
N PRO A 325 -2.72 -8.02 10.55
CA PRO A 325 -2.04 -8.74 11.62
C PRO A 325 -1.16 -7.83 12.47
N GLY A 326 -1.51 -7.69 13.76
CA GLY A 326 -0.88 -6.76 14.72
C GLY A 326 -1.74 -5.54 15.08
N SER A 327 -2.93 -5.41 14.51
CA SER A 327 -3.94 -4.40 14.84
C SER A 327 -5.25 -5.04 15.28
N PRO A 328 -5.90 -4.58 16.36
CA PRO A 328 -7.23 -5.04 16.74
C PRO A 328 -8.30 -4.53 15.76
N GLY A 329 -9.43 -5.25 15.69
CA GLY A 329 -10.60 -4.93 14.88
C GLY A 329 -10.48 -5.34 13.43
N VAL A 330 -11.54 -5.07 12.67
CA VAL A 330 -11.66 -5.26 11.21
C VAL A 330 -11.43 -3.91 10.52
N VAL A 331 -10.55 -3.89 9.54
CA VAL A 331 -10.15 -2.65 8.81
C VAL A 331 -11.10 -2.37 7.65
N ILE A 332 -11.38 -3.39 6.84
CA ILE A 332 -12.30 -3.36 5.70
C ILE A 332 -13.29 -4.49 5.91
N GLY A 333 -14.58 -4.17 5.95
CA GLY A 333 -15.56 -5.20 6.25
C GLY A 333 -16.99 -4.72 6.29
N PHE A 334 -17.81 -5.48 6.98
CA PHE A 334 -19.25 -5.23 7.13
C PHE A 334 -19.76 -5.83 8.44
N ASN A 335 -20.91 -5.35 8.86
CA ASN A 335 -21.74 -5.94 9.90
C ASN A 335 -23.20 -6.04 9.37
N GLU A 336 -24.15 -6.36 10.22
CA GLU A 336 -25.56 -6.50 9.81
C GLU A 336 -26.18 -5.21 9.25
N LYS A 337 -25.60 -4.06 9.52
CA LYS A 337 -26.16 -2.73 9.25
C LYS A 337 -25.42 -1.94 8.19
N ILE A 338 -24.10 -2.03 8.19
CA ILE A 338 -23.25 -1.24 7.32
C ILE A 338 -22.13 -2.08 6.69
N ALA A 339 -21.64 -1.62 5.54
CA ALA A 339 -20.38 -2.05 4.95
C ALA A 339 -19.47 -0.82 4.75
N TRP A 340 -18.16 -1.01 4.90
CA TRP A 340 -17.17 0.03 4.69
C TRP A 340 -15.92 -0.51 4.02
N GLY A 341 -15.23 0.39 3.32
CA GLY A 341 -13.97 0.12 2.66
C GLY A 341 -13.13 1.37 2.55
N MET A 342 -11.88 1.19 2.13
CA MET A 342 -10.90 2.27 2.06
C MET A 342 -10.10 2.20 0.76
N THR A 343 -9.84 3.37 0.17
CA THR A 343 -8.84 3.54 -0.89
C THR A 343 -7.91 4.68 -0.53
N ASN A 344 -6.64 4.60 -0.97
CA ASN A 344 -5.71 5.70 -0.76
C ASN A 344 -6.25 6.99 -1.41
N ALA A 345 -6.31 8.08 -0.65
CA ALA A 345 -6.77 9.37 -1.14
C ALA A 345 -5.65 10.19 -1.80
N THR A 346 -4.40 9.72 -1.74
CA THR A 346 -3.22 10.34 -2.36
C THR A 346 -3.15 11.86 -2.14
N ARG A 347 -3.56 12.34 -0.94
CA ARG A 347 -3.50 13.76 -0.61
C ARG A 347 -2.07 14.15 -0.30
N ASP A 348 -1.71 15.36 -0.70
CA ASP A 348 -0.46 15.98 -0.32
C ASP A 348 -0.43 16.27 1.18
N VAL A 349 0.37 15.49 1.90
CA VAL A 349 0.48 15.48 3.37
C VAL A 349 1.92 15.50 3.87
N ILE A 350 2.87 15.70 2.95
CA ILE A 350 4.30 15.89 3.22
C ILE A 350 4.72 17.22 2.61
N ASP A 351 5.51 17.99 3.33
CA ASP A 351 6.23 19.16 2.82
C ASP A 351 7.67 19.16 3.27
N TRP A 352 8.56 19.59 2.38
CA TRP A 352 9.98 19.70 2.68
C TRP A 352 10.37 21.14 2.98
N TYR A 353 11.16 21.32 4.05
CA TYR A 353 11.62 22.61 4.54
C TYR A 353 13.14 22.69 4.49
N LYS A 354 13.68 23.68 3.78
CA LYS A 354 15.12 24.00 3.83
C LYS A 354 15.45 24.67 5.14
N ILE A 355 16.25 24.00 5.95
CA ILE A 355 16.70 24.48 7.26
C ILE A 355 18.08 25.09 7.14
N LYS A 356 18.28 26.29 7.69
CA LYS A 356 19.56 26.98 7.78
C LYS A 356 20.03 26.94 9.22
N PHE A 357 21.09 26.17 9.49
CA PHE A 357 21.69 26.08 10.81
C PHE A 357 22.65 27.26 11.07
N GLU A 358 22.77 27.68 12.34
CA GLU A 358 23.70 28.70 12.76
C GLU A 358 25.14 28.26 12.51
N ASP A 359 25.45 27.03 12.86
CA ASP A 359 26.80 26.42 12.72
C ASP A 359 26.70 24.90 12.45
N SER A 360 27.87 24.27 12.33
CA SER A 360 27.99 22.82 12.07
C SER A 360 27.51 21.93 13.23
N THR A 361 27.27 22.49 14.41
CA THR A 361 26.70 21.71 15.52
C THR A 361 25.22 21.41 15.29
N GLN A 362 24.53 22.15 14.39
CA GLN A 362 23.11 22.01 14.13
C GLN A 362 22.23 22.09 15.39
N SER A 363 22.68 22.87 16.39
CA SER A 363 21.95 23.01 17.65
C SER A 363 20.89 24.12 17.60
N ARG A 364 21.08 25.08 16.68
CA ARG A 364 20.15 26.18 16.45
C ARG A 364 19.95 26.39 14.94
N TYR A 365 18.75 26.78 14.55
CA TYR A 365 18.40 27.05 13.15
C TYR A 365 17.66 28.38 13.02
N GLN A 366 17.85 29.04 11.91
CA GLN A 366 17.22 30.33 11.60
C GLN A 366 15.70 30.15 11.48
N TYR A 367 14.95 31.03 12.15
CA TYR A 367 13.50 31.10 12.05
C TYR A 367 13.03 32.54 12.33
N ASP A 368 12.29 33.12 11.41
CA ASP A 368 11.97 34.54 11.37
C ASP A 368 13.25 35.40 11.40
N ASN A 369 13.37 36.32 12.32
CA ASN A 369 14.56 37.17 12.50
C ASN A 369 15.49 36.68 13.62
N ASP A 370 15.33 35.44 14.11
CA ASP A 370 16.05 34.86 15.25
C ASP A 370 16.46 33.39 14.98
N PHE A 371 16.98 32.72 16.00
CA PHE A 371 17.35 31.32 15.97
C PHE A 371 16.50 30.53 16.99
N LYS A 372 15.88 29.44 16.53
CA LYS A 372 15.23 28.44 17.39
C LYS A 372 16.20 27.32 17.76
N MET A 373 16.03 26.75 18.95
CA MET A 373 16.73 25.54 19.37
C MET A 373 16.20 24.32 18.62
N ALA A 374 17.11 23.54 18.08
CA ALA A 374 16.81 22.20 17.56
C ALA A 374 16.96 21.15 18.67
N THR A 375 16.23 20.05 18.55
CA THR A 375 16.45 18.88 19.42
C THR A 375 17.22 17.81 18.67
N LYS A 376 18.03 17.01 19.39
CA LYS A 376 18.79 15.92 18.79
C LYS A 376 18.30 14.59 19.34
N ARG A 377 18.02 13.66 18.43
CA ARG A 377 17.70 12.29 18.78
C ARG A 377 18.85 11.37 18.38
N ILE A 378 19.36 10.63 19.35
CA ILE A 378 20.40 9.63 19.11
C ILE A 378 19.73 8.32 18.75
N GLU A 379 19.86 7.92 17.49
CA GLU A 379 19.34 6.67 16.97
C GLU A 379 20.42 5.59 17.08
N LYS A 380 20.12 4.56 17.88
CA LYS A 380 20.98 3.39 18.06
C LYS A 380 20.44 2.27 17.18
N ILE A 381 21.18 1.89 16.13
CA ILE A 381 20.83 0.83 15.21
C ILE A 381 21.74 -0.36 15.50
N ALA A 382 21.19 -1.37 16.15
CA ALA A 382 21.91 -2.60 16.43
C ALA A 382 22.09 -3.38 15.11
N ILE A 383 23.29 -3.92 14.90
CA ILE A 383 23.63 -4.69 13.72
C ILE A 383 24.08 -6.08 14.17
N ARG A 384 23.42 -7.10 13.66
CA ARG A 384 23.77 -8.49 13.99
C ARG A 384 25.24 -8.76 13.72
N ASP A 385 25.91 -9.33 14.69
CA ASP A 385 27.35 -9.71 14.66
C ASP A 385 28.33 -8.50 14.46
N LYS A 386 27.86 -7.27 14.64
CA LYS A 386 28.66 -6.05 14.52
C LYS A 386 28.38 -5.06 15.65
N LYS A 387 29.18 -3.99 15.69
CA LYS A 387 28.95 -2.87 16.63
C LYS A 387 27.69 -2.10 16.22
N THR A 388 26.95 -1.65 17.22
CA THR A 388 25.82 -0.75 17.05
C THR A 388 26.26 0.51 16.29
N PHE A 389 25.51 0.85 15.23
CA PHE A 389 25.68 2.10 14.51
C PHE A 389 24.94 3.21 15.27
N ILE A 390 25.58 4.36 15.43
CA ILE A 390 25.00 5.54 16.06
C ILE A 390 24.76 6.59 15.00
N ASP A 391 23.50 7.00 14.83
CA ASP A 391 23.13 8.15 14.01
C ASP A 391 22.53 9.25 14.90
N THR A 392 22.77 10.51 14.61
CA THR A 392 22.16 11.63 15.30
C THR A 392 21.27 12.39 14.35
N VAL A 393 19.97 12.38 14.63
CA VAL A 393 18.97 13.07 13.80
C VAL A 393 18.56 14.35 14.50
N THR A 394 18.69 15.48 13.82
CA THR A 394 18.24 16.78 14.29
C THR A 394 16.73 16.91 14.02
N TYR A 395 15.99 17.48 14.96
CA TYR A 395 14.55 17.76 14.83
C TYR A 395 14.31 19.27 14.98
N THR A 396 13.55 19.81 14.06
CA THR A 396 13.01 21.16 14.12
C THR A 396 11.51 21.12 14.44
N HIS A 397 10.85 22.27 14.52
CA HIS A 397 9.39 22.31 14.68
C HIS A 397 8.64 21.83 13.42
N HIS A 398 9.31 21.78 12.26
CA HIS A 398 8.73 21.17 11.05
C HIS A 398 8.75 19.64 11.08
N GLY A 399 9.70 19.05 11.84
CA GLY A 399 9.89 17.60 11.90
C GLY A 399 11.36 17.19 11.87
N PRO A 400 11.67 15.91 11.59
CA PRO A 400 13.02 15.40 11.48
C PRO A 400 13.76 16.03 10.28
N VAL A 401 14.99 16.43 10.47
CA VAL A 401 15.94 16.79 9.40
C VAL A 401 16.43 15.50 8.77
N THR A 402 15.71 15.06 7.75
CA THR A 402 15.96 13.78 7.07
C THR A 402 17.30 13.80 6.33
N TYR A 403 17.60 14.92 5.64
CA TYR A 403 18.86 15.08 4.91
C TYR A 403 19.73 16.14 5.57
N ASP A 404 20.96 15.77 5.89
CA ASP A 404 22.02 16.64 6.38
C ASP A 404 23.39 16.13 5.90
N SER A 405 24.50 16.76 6.31
CA SER A 405 25.85 16.33 5.92
C SER A 405 26.20 14.89 6.32
N ASN A 406 25.50 14.30 7.28
CA ASN A 406 25.70 12.91 7.71
C ASN A 406 24.88 11.91 6.89
N PHE A 407 23.86 12.39 6.16
CA PHE A 407 22.98 11.53 5.36
C PHE A 407 22.45 12.27 4.14
N LYS A 408 22.98 11.93 2.96
CA LYS A 408 22.52 12.39 1.63
C LYS A 408 22.56 13.92 1.39
N GLY A 409 22.97 14.73 2.36
CA GLY A 409 23.15 16.18 2.23
C GLY A 409 24.59 16.58 1.99
N ASN A 410 24.82 17.84 1.57
CA ASN A 410 26.11 18.33 1.12
C ASN A 410 26.71 19.43 2.03
N SER A 411 26.02 19.84 3.09
CA SER A 411 26.44 20.97 3.90
C SER A 411 26.12 20.76 5.38
N ASP A 412 27.05 21.14 6.24
CA ASP A 412 26.83 21.12 7.71
C ASP A 412 25.86 22.21 8.19
N LYS A 413 25.65 23.24 7.36
CA LYS A 413 24.77 24.38 7.70
C LYS A 413 23.41 24.34 7.01
N ILE A 414 23.18 23.37 6.16
CA ILE A 414 21.89 23.19 5.46
C ILE A 414 21.38 21.79 5.71
N GLY A 415 20.10 21.70 6.05
CA GLY A 415 19.38 20.45 6.15
C GLY A 415 18.00 20.56 5.50
N TYR A 416 17.36 19.41 5.27
CA TYR A 416 15.99 19.34 4.74
C TYR A 416 15.13 18.59 5.74
N ALA A 417 14.19 19.31 6.36
CA ALA A 417 13.25 18.75 7.32
C ALA A 417 11.97 18.28 6.63
N MET A 418 11.43 17.15 7.06
CA MET A 418 10.18 16.59 6.58
C MET A 418 9.04 16.96 7.53
N GLY A 419 8.13 17.80 7.08
CA GLY A 419 6.81 17.97 7.68
C GLY A 419 5.85 16.90 7.15
N TRP A 420 5.36 16.02 8.00
CA TRP A 420 4.51 14.90 7.58
C TRP A 420 3.36 14.69 8.56
N THR A 421 2.11 14.60 8.06
CA THR A 421 0.94 14.36 8.94
C THR A 421 1.02 13.02 9.67
N GLY A 422 1.80 12.07 9.17
CA GLY A 422 2.12 10.83 9.88
C GLY A 422 2.84 11.04 11.23
N HIS A 423 3.48 12.20 11.42
CA HIS A 423 4.14 12.58 12.69
C HIS A 423 3.19 13.21 13.72
N LEU A 424 1.94 13.50 13.36
CA LEU A 424 1.02 14.21 14.25
C LEU A 424 0.43 13.31 15.36
N GLY A 425 0.57 11.99 15.22
CA GLY A 425 -0.19 11.04 16.02
C GLY A 425 -1.65 10.99 15.55
N GLY A 426 -2.52 10.41 16.34
CA GLY A 426 -3.95 10.31 16.04
C GLY A 426 -4.63 9.09 16.66
N GLN A 427 -5.95 9.04 16.53
CA GLN A 427 -6.76 7.96 17.09
C GLN A 427 -7.28 7.04 15.96
N ASN A 428 -6.43 6.71 15.01
CA ASN A 428 -6.80 5.87 13.86
C ASN A 428 -7.38 4.50 14.28
N LEU A 429 -6.82 3.89 15.35
CA LEU A 429 -7.36 2.63 15.88
C LEU A 429 -8.77 2.81 16.44
N ARG A 430 -9.06 3.94 17.08
CA ARG A 430 -10.42 4.27 17.53
C ARG A 430 -11.39 4.28 16.36
N THR A 431 -11.01 4.90 15.23
CA THR A 431 -11.83 4.87 14.00
C THR A 431 -12.15 3.44 13.58
N LEU A 432 -11.16 2.55 13.55
CA LEU A 432 -11.38 1.15 13.14
C LEU A 432 -12.31 0.43 14.10
N LEU A 433 -12.11 0.57 15.41
CA LEU A 433 -12.93 -0.07 16.43
C LEU A 433 -14.37 0.47 16.45
N GLU A 434 -14.57 1.79 16.29
CA GLU A 434 -15.90 2.39 16.21
C GLU A 434 -16.63 2.04 14.91
N LEU A 435 -15.94 1.89 13.77
CA LEU A 435 -16.54 1.37 12.53
C LEU A 435 -17.12 -0.04 12.72
N ASN A 436 -16.44 -0.90 13.49
CA ASN A 436 -16.90 -2.26 13.74
C ASN A 436 -18.26 -2.30 14.47
N THR A 437 -18.53 -1.31 15.30
CA THR A 437 -19.79 -1.21 16.08
C THR A 437 -20.82 -0.26 15.46
N SER A 438 -20.48 0.46 14.39
CA SER A 438 -21.35 1.44 13.75
C SER A 438 -22.60 0.78 13.16
N GLN A 439 -23.77 1.45 13.31
CA GLN A 439 -25.07 0.91 12.90
C GLN A 439 -25.72 1.68 11.74
N ASN A 440 -25.26 2.91 11.48
CA ASN A 440 -25.85 3.84 10.50
C ASN A 440 -24.84 4.87 10.02
N TYR A 441 -25.27 5.78 9.15
CA TYR A 441 -24.42 6.83 8.60
C TYR A 441 -23.85 7.80 9.65
N GLU A 442 -24.63 8.15 10.69
CA GLU A 442 -24.15 9.08 11.73
C GLU A 442 -23.07 8.43 12.59
N ASP A 443 -23.20 7.15 12.92
CA ASP A 443 -22.16 6.39 13.63
C ASP A 443 -20.89 6.30 12.79
N TYR A 444 -21.01 5.94 11.51
CA TYR A 444 -19.90 5.95 10.55
C TYR A 444 -19.19 7.31 10.51
N LYS A 445 -19.93 8.41 10.34
CA LYS A 445 -19.38 9.77 10.32
C LYS A 445 -18.65 10.10 11.64
N ASN A 446 -19.23 9.69 12.77
CA ASN A 446 -18.60 9.88 14.08
C ASN A 446 -17.32 9.06 14.25
N ALA A 447 -17.27 7.83 13.75
CA ALA A 447 -16.08 7.01 13.79
C ALA A 447 -14.93 7.60 12.98
N ILE A 448 -15.19 8.00 11.73
CA ILE A 448 -14.14 8.47 10.83
C ILE A 448 -13.57 9.85 11.18
N LYS A 449 -14.26 10.67 11.99
CA LYS A 449 -13.73 11.99 12.43
C LYS A 449 -12.44 11.92 13.23
N HIS A 450 -12.09 10.77 13.80
CA HIS A 450 -10.87 10.54 14.57
C HIS A 450 -9.67 10.17 13.72
N TYR A 451 -9.87 9.93 12.41
CA TYR A 451 -8.84 9.46 11.49
C TYR A 451 -7.90 10.59 11.08
N VAL A 452 -6.58 10.36 11.15
CA VAL A 452 -5.55 11.38 10.88
C VAL A 452 -4.71 11.04 9.65
N ALA A 453 -4.12 9.85 9.60
CA ALA A 453 -3.23 9.39 8.53
C ALA A 453 -3.17 7.86 8.45
N PRO A 454 -2.94 7.29 7.24
CA PRO A 454 -2.81 7.95 5.93
C PRO A 454 -4.13 8.51 5.42
N ALA A 455 -4.11 9.43 4.47
CA ALA A 455 -5.32 9.93 3.85
C ALA A 455 -6.10 8.80 3.15
N GLN A 456 -7.42 8.68 3.40
CA GLN A 456 -8.26 7.62 2.84
C GLN A 456 -9.57 8.15 2.26
N ASN A 457 -10.00 7.58 1.14
CA ASN A 457 -11.37 7.66 0.67
C ASN A 457 -12.15 6.54 1.36
N VAL A 458 -12.88 6.87 2.41
CA VAL A 458 -13.66 5.90 3.20
C VAL A 458 -15.05 5.80 2.57
N ILE A 459 -15.37 4.64 1.99
CA ILE A 459 -16.67 4.37 1.39
C ILE A 459 -17.60 3.69 2.38
N PHE A 460 -18.90 3.92 2.21
CA PHE A 460 -19.96 3.44 3.09
C PHE A 460 -21.20 2.99 2.29
N ALA A 461 -21.83 1.94 2.74
CA ALA A 461 -23.18 1.54 2.36
C ALA A 461 -23.94 0.98 3.58
N SER A 462 -25.26 1.13 3.61
CA SER A 462 -26.09 0.63 4.71
C SER A 462 -27.29 -0.19 4.23
N ASN A 463 -27.85 -0.99 5.12
CA ASN A 463 -29.09 -1.69 4.87
C ASN A 463 -30.32 -0.77 4.85
N GLU A 464 -30.17 0.49 5.25
CA GLU A 464 -31.18 1.56 5.08
C GLU A 464 -31.15 2.16 3.66
N GLY A 465 -30.17 1.78 2.85
CA GLY A 465 -30.01 2.22 1.47
C GLY A 465 -29.12 3.42 1.27
N ASP A 466 -28.54 3.99 2.32
CA ASP A 466 -27.58 5.08 2.21
C ASP A 466 -26.23 4.59 1.62
N ILE A 467 -25.66 5.42 0.73
CA ILE A 467 -24.28 5.29 0.25
C ILE A 467 -23.53 6.60 0.47
N ALA A 468 -22.26 6.54 0.83
CA ALA A 468 -21.45 7.73 1.04
C ALA A 468 -19.97 7.48 0.76
N LEU A 469 -19.24 8.58 0.58
CA LEU A 469 -17.79 8.59 0.51
C LEU A 469 -17.25 9.85 1.15
N TRP A 470 -16.30 9.68 2.08
CA TRP A 470 -15.55 10.76 2.74
C TRP A 470 -14.07 10.65 2.44
N ILE A 471 -13.44 11.74 2.06
CA ILE A 471 -11.99 11.84 1.94
C ILE A 471 -11.45 12.23 3.31
N GLN A 472 -10.97 11.27 4.07
CA GLN A 472 -10.62 11.43 5.47
C GLN A 472 -9.12 11.47 5.73
N GLY A 473 -8.75 12.33 6.67
CA GLY A 473 -7.40 12.58 7.14
C GLY A 473 -7.31 13.95 7.79
N LYS A 474 -6.16 14.27 8.34
CA LYS A 474 -5.85 15.61 8.82
C LYS A 474 -5.03 16.34 7.77
N PHE A 475 -5.65 17.23 7.02
CA PHE A 475 -5.05 17.93 5.89
C PHE A 475 -4.58 19.31 6.27
N PRO A 476 -3.31 19.70 5.99
CA PRO A 476 -2.86 21.07 6.16
C PRO A 476 -3.70 22.03 5.32
N ASN A 477 -4.03 23.20 5.89
CA ASN A 477 -4.63 24.28 5.13
C ASN A 477 -3.53 25.03 4.39
N LYS A 478 -3.44 24.82 3.09
CA LYS A 478 -2.36 25.30 2.21
C LYS A 478 -2.85 26.45 1.33
N TRP A 479 -1.97 27.43 1.06
CA TRP A 479 -2.21 28.41 0.02
C TRP A 479 -1.90 27.84 -1.37
N GLU A 480 -2.43 28.46 -2.42
CA GLU A 480 -2.27 27.99 -3.81
C GLU A 480 -0.79 27.86 -4.20
N GLY A 481 -0.36 26.64 -4.49
CA GLY A 481 1.02 26.28 -4.82
C GLY A 481 1.87 25.87 -3.61
N GLN A 482 1.40 25.94 -2.38
CA GLN A 482 2.11 25.37 -1.23
C GLN A 482 2.11 23.85 -1.32
N GLY A 483 3.26 23.24 -1.04
CA GLY A 483 3.44 21.80 -1.11
C GLY A 483 3.80 21.25 -2.48
N LYS A 484 4.02 22.13 -3.49
CA LYS A 484 4.59 21.72 -4.77
C LYS A 484 6.11 21.79 -4.79
N PHE A 485 6.71 22.59 -3.92
CA PHE A 485 8.10 22.92 -3.95
C PHE A 485 8.68 23.01 -2.56
N LEU A 486 10.00 22.84 -2.47
CA LEU A 486 10.76 23.05 -1.26
C LEU A 486 10.46 24.41 -0.62
N LEU A 487 10.09 24.40 0.66
CA LEU A 487 9.72 25.56 1.44
C LEU A 487 10.93 26.16 2.19
N ASP A 488 10.91 27.46 2.45
CA ASP A 488 11.92 28.12 3.29
C ASP A 488 11.57 27.94 4.78
N GLY A 489 12.23 26.99 5.43
CA GLY A 489 12.02 26.70 6.85
C GLY A 489 12.44 27.81 7.82
N SER A 490 13.02 28.93 7.30
CA SER A 490 13.27 30.13 8.10
C SER A 490 12.12 31.13 8.10
N ASN A 491 11.10 30.93 7.24
CA ASN A 491 10.00 31.88 7.06
C ASN A 491 8.70 31.34 7.68
N PRO A 492 8.17 31.96 8.74
CA PRO A 492 6.92 31.50 9.39
C PRO A 492 5.71 31.44 8.47
N LYS A 493 5.70 32.20 7.37
CA LYS A 493 4.60 32.16 6.39
C LYS A 493 4.60 30.92 5.52
N HIS A 494 5.67 30.14 5.52
CA HIS A 494 5.77 28.84 4.84
C HIS A 494 5.31 27.68 5.73
N ASP A 495 5.13 27.89 7.03
CA ASP A 495 4.55 26.88 7.93
C ASP A 495 3.11 26.55 7.52
N TRP A 496 2.64 25.37 7.88
CA TRP A 496 1.22 25.03 7.76
C TRP A 496 0.38 25.98 8.60
N GLN A 497 -0.53 26.72 7.97
CA GLN A 497 -1.40 27.70 8.63
C GLN A 497 -2.63 27.03 9.24
N GLY A 498 -2.43 25.97 10.02
CA GLY A 498 -3.49 25.15 10.57
C GLY A 498 -3.90 24.00 9.65
N TYR A 499 -5.09 23.46 9.90
CA TYR A 499 -5.62 22.31 9.18
C TYR A 499 -7.04 22.56 8.71
N ILE A 500 -7.42 21.95 7.60
CA ILE A 500 -8.80 21.92 7.15
C ILE A 500 -9.65 21.26 8.26
N PRO A 501 -10.74 21.92 8.72
CA PRO A 501 -11.67 21.30 9.67
C PRO A 501 -12.19 19.98 9.11
N GLN A 502 -12.19 18.89 9.91
CA GLN A 502 -12.55 17.58 9.37
C GLN A 502 -13.96 17.50 8.79
N HIS A 503 -14.91 18.30 9.29
CA HIS A 503 -16.25 18.39 8.70
C HIS A 503 -16.30 19.13 7.35
N HIS A 504 -15.21 19.82 6.97
CA HIS A 504 -15.00 20.39 5.63
C HIS A 504 -14.20 19.45 4.71
N ASN A 505 -13.73 18.31 5.19
CA ASN A 505 -13.14 17.33 4.28
C ASN A 505 -14.16 16.95 3.21
N ALA A 506 -13.68 16.85 1.97
CA ALA A 506 -14.56 16.63 0.83
C ALA A 506 -15.33 15.30 0.96
N HIS A 507 -16.65 15.36 0.76
CA HIS A 507 -17.52 14.20 0.95
C HIS A 507 -18.80 14.30 0.12
N THR A 508 -19.48 13.17 -0.03
CA THR A 508 -20.80 13.07 -0.64
C THR A 508 -21.61 11.96 0.02
N LYS A 509 -22.93 12.19 0.14
CA LYS A 509 -23.91 11.20 0.58
C LYS A 509 -25.05 11.17 -0.44
N ASN A 510 -25.44 9.97 -0.88
CA ASN A 510 -26.58 9.74 -1.79
C ASN A 510 -26.59 10.68 -3.01
N PRO A 511 -25.49 10.76 -3.79
CA PRO A 511 -25.46 11.68 -4.93
C PRO A 511 -26.51 11.28 -5.98
N ASN A 512 -27.03 12.27 -6.72
CA ASN A 512 -28.07 12.07 -7.74
C ASN A 512 -27.70 11.03 -8.82
N ARG A 513 -26.39 10.83 -9.09
CA ARG A 513 -25.91 9.80 -10.02
C ARG A 513 -26.14 8.38 -9.53
N GLY A 514 -26.55 8.20 -8.26
CA GLY A 514 -26.89 6.89 -7.65
C GLY A 514 -25.69 5.99 -7.36
N PHE A 515 -24.46 6.50 -7.47
CA PHE A 515 -23.24 5.76 -7.11
C PHE A 515 -22.15 6.69 -6.59
N VAL A 516 -21.25 6.14 -5.80
CA VAL A 516 -19.99 6.73 -5.37
C VAL A 516 -18.84 5.81 -5.77
N SER A 517 -17.66 6.37 -6.09
CA SER A 517 -16.51 5.57 -6.54
C SER A 517 -15.19 6.29 -6.28
N SER A 518 -14.15 5.52 -6.01
CA SER A 518 -12.77 5.98 -6.02
C SER A 518 -11.86 4.92 -6.66
N ALA A 519 -10.96 5.39 -7.51
CA ALA A 519 -9.81 4.63 -8.02
C ALA A 519 -8.52 5.46 -7.87
N ASN A 520 -8.40 6.18 -6.77
CA ASN A 520 -7.31 7.11 -6.44
C ASN A 520 -7.22 8.33 -7.38
N GLN A 521 -8.29 8.68 -8.09
CA GLN A 521 -8.33 9.89 -8.93
C GLN A 521 -8.41 11.16 -8.07
N HIS A 522 -8.27 12.31 -8.72
CA HIS A 522 -8.35 13.63 -8.07
C HIS A 522 -9.60 13.72 -7.17
N PRO A 523 -9.46 14.23 -5.93
CA PRO A 523 -10.55 14.16 -4.96
C PRO A 523 -11.74 15.07 -5.30
N VAL A 524 -11.50 16.25 -5.87
CA VAL A 524 -12.48 17.33 -6.05
C VAL A 524 -12.26 18.04 -7.39
N ASP A 525 -13.16 18.92 -7.76
CA ASP A 525 -12.97 19.93 -8.80
C ASP A 525 -12.51 21.29 -8.22
N SER A 526 -12.32 22.28 -9.07
CA SER A 526 -11.87 23.62 -8.71
C SER A 526 -12.86 24.45 -7.88
N THR A 527 -14.10 23.95 -7.66
CA THR A 527 -15.10 24.64 -6.82
C THR A 527 -14.92 24.37 -5.34
N TYR A 528 -14.12 23.34 -4.97
CA TYR A 528 -13.81 23.04 -3.57
C TYR A 528 -13.05 24.20 -2.93
N PRO A 529 -13.44 24.67 -1.74
CA PRO A 529 -12.95 25.94 -1.21
C PRO A 529 -11.52 25.91 -0.64
N TYR A 530 -10.88 24.76 -0.57
CA TYR A 530 -9.50 24.61 -0.12
C TYR A 530 -8.60 24.15 -1.26
N TYR A 531 -7.33 24.56 -1.21
CA TYR A 531 -6.37 24.18 -2.22
C TYR A 531 -6.06 22.69 -2.19
N VAL A 532 -6.11 22.08 -3.37
CA VAL A 532 -5.68 20.69 -3.64
C VAL A 532 -5.03 20.67 -5.02
N PHE A 533 -3.82 20.21 -5.11
CA PHE A 533 -3.17 20.04 -6.40
C PHE A 533 -3.06 18.56 -6.82
N ASN A 534 -2.72 18.33 -8.07
CA ASN A 534 -2.54 17.02 -8.64
C ASN A 534 -1.15 16.47 -8.28
N ASP A 535 -1.11 15.50 -7.37
CA ASP A 535 0.12 14.82 -6.97
C ASP A 535 -0.09 13.29 -7.04
N GLY A 536 0.09 12.72 -8.24
CA GLY A 536 -0.02 11.28 -8.46
C GLY A 536 -1.41 10.77 -8.87
N TYR A 537 -2.32 11.62 -9.33
CA TYR A 537 -3.69 11.24 -9.70
C TYR A 537 -3.80 10.84 -11.18
N GLU A 538 -3.79 9.55 -11.49
CA GLU A 538 -4.08 9.04 -12.84
C GLU A 538 -5.59 8.92 -13.09
N THR A 539 -6.01 9.03 -14.35
CA THR A 539 -7.42 9.20 -14.72
C THR A 539 -8.04 7.99 -15.44
N TYR A 540 -7.34 6.87 -15.57
CA TYR A 540 -7.81 5.78 -16.43
C TYR A 540 -8.82 4.86 -15.75
N ARG A 541 -8.50 4.32 -14.56
CA ARG A 541 -9.37 3.38 -13.84
C ARG A 541 -10.72 3.96 -13.48
N ASN A 542 -10.73 5.18 -12.94
CA ASN A 542 -11.95 5.85 -12.51
C ASN A 542 -12.91 6.12 -13.69
N ARG A 543 -12.41 6.47 -14.88
CA ARG A 543 -13.25 6.69 -16.06
C ARG A 543 -13.93 5.39 -16.49
N VAL A 544 -13.21 4.29 -16.56
CA VAL A 544 -13.81 2.97 -16.87
C VAL A 544 -14.86 2.58 -15.84
N ILE A 545 -14.60 2.78 -14.54
CA ILE A 545 -15.54 2.48 -13.45
C ILE A 545 -16.78 3.37 -13.54
N ASN A 546 -16.60 4.67 -13.72
CA ASN A 546 -17.72 5.61 -13.75
C ASN A 546 -18.58 5.42 -15.01
N ASP A 547 -17.97 5.19 -16.16
CA ASP A 547 -18.68 4.92 -17.41
C ASP A 547 -19.46 3.59 -17.32
N PHE A 548 -18.91 2.58 -16.65
CA PHE A 548 -19.64 1.35 -16.37
C PHE A 548 -20.94 1.64 -15.59
N PHE A 549 -20.88 2.43 -14.50
CA PHE A 549 -22.08 2.76 -13.70
C PHE A 549 -23.03 3.77 -14.38
N ARG A 550 -22.60 4.43 -15.45
CA ARG A 550 -23.47 5.26 -16.33
C ARG A 550 -24.10 4.46 -17.46
N SER A 551 -23.55 3.28 -17.80
CA SER A 551 -23.94 2.52 -18.99
C SER A 551 -25.30 1.85 -18.93
N LYS A 552 -25.83 1.61 -17.72
CA LYS A 552 -27.16 0.99 -17.51
C LYS A 552 -27.77 1.43 -16.17
N ASP A 553 -29.07 1.13 -15.99
CA ASP A 553 -29.82 1.59 -14.84
C ASP A 553 -29.61 0.74 -13.59
N THR A 554 -29.48 -0.58 -13.75
CA THR A 554 -29.39 -1.52 -12.61
C THR A 554 -28.23 -2.50 -12.76
N PHE A 555 -27.67 -2.87 -11.62
CA PHE A 555 -26.52 -3.75 -11.47
C PHE A 555 -26.78 -4.83 -10.43
N ASN A 556 -26.05 -5.94 -10.52
CA ASN A 556 -26.06 -7.03 -9.57
C ASN A 556 -24.64 -7.42 -9.12
N ILE A 557 -24.52 -8.38 -8.21
CA ILE A 557 -23.22 -8.85 -7.69
C ILE A 557 -22.29 -9.35 -8.81
N GLN A 558 -22.83 -10.03 -9.83
CA GLN A 558 -22.00 -10.52 -10.94
C GLN A 558 -21.41 -9.38 -11.77
N ASP A 559 -22.14 -8.28 -11.95
CA ASP A 559 -21.61 -7.06 -12.57
C ASP A 559 -20.42 -6.49 -11.80
N PHE A 560 -20.48 -6.52 -10.47
CA PHE A 560 -19.38 -6.07 -9.60
C PHE A 560 -18.16 -7.00 -9.71
N LYS A 561 -18.36 -8.33 -9.73
CA LYS A 561 -17.29 -9.31 -9.96
C LYS A 561 -16.64 -9.09 -11.34
N ASN A 562 -17.45 -8.85 -12.37
CA ASN A 562 -16.97 -8.56 -13.72
C ASN A 562 -16.17 -7.25 -13.77
N LEU A 563 -16.60 -6.21 -13.06
CA LEU A 563 -15.90 -4.93 -13.00
C LEU A 563 -14.55 -5.06 -12.28
N HIS A 564 -14.47 -5.80 -11.17
CA HIS A 564 -13.19 -6.10 -10.52
C HIS A 564 -12.20 -6.83 -11.46
N ASN A 565 -12.70 -7.65 -12.35
CA ASN A 565 -11.91 -8.44 -13.30
C ASN A 565 -11.77 -7.76 -14.68
N ASN A 566 -12.18 -6.48 -14.80
CA ASN A 566 -12.12 -5.77 -16.06
C ASN A 566 -10.67 -5.50 -16.47
N ASN A 567 -10.28 -6.00 -17.65
CA ASN A 567 -8.94 -5.92 -18.21
C ASN A 567 -8.80 -4.87 -19.32
N PHE A 568 -9.81 -4.02 -19.54
CA PHE A 568 -9.81 -3.03 -20.59
C PHE A 568 -8.77 -1.93 -20.37
N ASN A 569 -7.88 -1.75 -21.34
CA ASN A 569 -6.80 -0.77 -21.34
C ASN A 569 -7.24 0.51 -22.05
N LEU A 570 -7.84 1.43 -21.30
CA LEU A 570 -8.30 2.71 -21.81
C LEU A 570 -7.15 3.55 -22.39
N GLN A 571 -5.97 3.52 -21.77
CA GLN A 571 -4.78 4.24 -22.24
C GLN A 571 -4.38 3.81 -23.66
N ALA A 572 -4.31 2.50 -23.90
CA ALA A 572 -3.99 1.96 -25.21
C ALA A 572 -5.07 2.32 -26.25
N SER A 573 -6.34 2.28 -25.86
CA SER A 573 -7.46 2.59 -26.75
C SER A 573 -7.50 4.08 -27.17
N GLU A 574 -6.89 4.97 -26.38
CA GLU A 574 -6.79 6.40 -26.69
C GLU A 574 -5.57 6.76 -27.55
N LEU A 575 -4.45 6.05 -27.40
CA LEU A 575 -3.21 6.43 -28.08
C LEU A 575 -2.93 5.60 -29.35
N LEU A 576 -3.23 4.31 -29.38
CA LEU A 576 -2.95 3.46 -30.56
C LEU A 576 -3.63 3.94 -31.85
N PRO A 577 -4.88 4.47 -31.83
CA PRO A 577 -5.50 5.03 -33.04
C PRO A 577 -4.74 6.21 -33.64
N ILE A 578 -3.88 6.87 -32.88
CA ILE A 578 -3.04 7.98 -33.36
C ILE A 578 -1.68 7.46 -33.86
N MET A 579 -1.12 6.48 -33.16
CA MET A 579 0.20 5.93 -33.49
C MET A 579 0.18 5.03 -34.72
N ILE A 580 -0.82 4.17 -34.85
CA ILE A 580 -0.91 3.16 -35.93
C ILE A 580 -0.87 3.79 -37.35
N PRO A 581 -1.63 4.84 -37.66
CA PRO A 581 -1.57 5.46 -38.97
C PRO A 581 -0.16 5.96 -39.34
N VAL A 582 0.57 6.53 -38.37
CA VAL A 582 1.96 6.99 -38.60
C VAL A 582 2.88 5.84 -38.97
N ILE A 583 2.70 4.68 -38.36
CA ILE A 583 3.49 3.48 -38.69
C ILE A 583 3.12 2.93 -40.08
N GLU A 584 1.83 2.93 -40.42
CA GLU A 584 1.34 2.45 -41.73
C GLU A 584 1.85 3.30 -42.90
N GLU A 585 2.09 4.59 -42.71
CA GLU A 585 2.66 5.49 -43.72
C GLU A 585 4.14 5.20 -43.99
N SER A 586 4.84 4.43 -43.15
CA SER A 586 6.25 4.12 -43.28
C SER A 586 6.51 2.86 -44.12
N ASN A 587 7.71 2.75 -44.71
CA ASN A 587 8.13 1.55 -45.43
C ASN A 587 8.49 0.42 -44.45
N LEU A 588 7.52 -0.43 -44.17
CA LEU A 588 7.64 -1.50 -43.16
C LEU A 588 8.27 -2.77 -43.75
N LEU A 589 9.21 -3.34 -43.02
CA LEU A 589 9.76 -4.68 -43.22
C LEU A 589 8.72 -5.76 -42.89
N SER A 590 8.99 -7.01 -43.25
CA SER A 590 8.08 -8.16 -43.01
C SER A 590 7.75 -8.33 -41.51
N ASP A 591 8.77 -8.27 -40.66
CA ASP A 591 8.62 -8.42 -39.20
C ASP A 591 7.84 -7.27 -38.56
N GLU A 592 8.04 -6.06 -39.08
CA GLU A 592 7.30 -4.87 -38.63
C GLU A 592 5.81 -4.98 -38.99
N LYS A 593 5.49 -5.48 -40.24
CA LYS A 593 4.11 -5.76 -40.67
C LYS A 593 3.44 -6.83 -39.81
N ASP A 594 4.17 -7.89 -39.45
CA ASP A 594 3.65 -8.95 -38.56
C ASP A 594 3.26 -8.40 -37.20
N ILE A 595 4.15 -7.69 -36.54
CA ILE A 595 3.88 -7.11 -35.21
C ILE A 595 2.78 -6.04 -35.27
N LEU A 596 2.76 -5.20 -36.32
CA LEU A 596 1.69 -4.23 -36.56
C LEU A 596 0.32 -4.93 -36.73
N SER A 597 0.27 -6.04 -37.46
CA SER A 597 -0.96 -6.82 -37.63
C SER A 597 -1.46 -7.39 -36.28
N LYS A 598 -0.56 -7.90 -35.43
CA LYS A 598 -0.89 -8.42 -34.09
C LYS A 598 -1.50 -7.34 -33.22
N ILE A 599 -0.87 -6.15 -33.12
CA ILE A 599 -1.40 -5.07 -32.28
C ILE A 599 -2.72 -4.49 -32.81
N LYS A 600 -2.92 -4.43 -34.11
CA LYS A 600 -4.18 -3.97 -34.74
C LYS A 600 -5.37 -4.90 -34.49
N SER A 601 -5.13 -6.20 -34.35
CA SER A 601 -6.18 -7.18 -34.03
C SER A 601 -6.63 -7.16 -32.60
N TRP A 602 -5.81 -6.60 -31.70
CA TRP A 602 -6.09 -6.54 -30.25
C TRP A 602 -7.28 -5.62 -29.95
N LYS A 603 -8.16 -6.06 -29.01
CA LYS A 603 -9.36 -5.33 -28.58
C LYS A 603 -9.16 -4.57 -27.26
N TYR A 604 -7.92 -4.21 -26.96
CA TYR A 604 -7.51 -3.44 -25.78
C TYR A 604 -7.79 -4.14 -24.44
N ASN A 605 -7.98 -5.45 -24.41
CA ASN A 605 -8.10 -6.20 -23.16
C ASN A 605 -6.75 -6.86 -22.80
N ASN A 606 -6.26 -6.60 -21.61
CA ASN A 606 -5.04 -7.23 -21.08
C ASN A 606 -5.34 -8.63 -20.53
N ASP A 607 -5.91 -9.51 -21.38
CA ASP A 607 -6.23 -10.88 -21.00
C ASP A 607 -4.98 -11.78 -21.10
N ILE A 608 -5.00 -12.91 -20.41
CA ILE A 608 -3.83 -13.78 -20.18
C ILE A 608 -3.18 -14.22 -21.50
N ASN A 609 -4.00 -14.63 -22.50
CA ASN A 609 -3.55 -15.20 -23.75
C ASN A 609 -3.44 -14.18 -24.90
N GLU A 610 -3.60 -12.90 -24.61
CA GLU A 610 -3.49 -11.82 -25.59
C GLU A 610 -2.02 -11.41 -25.79
N VAL A 611 -1.65 -11.20 -27.05
CA VAL A 611 -0.31 -10.74 -27.47
C VAL A 611 -0.23 -9.21 -27.48
N GLY A 612 -1.36 -8.55 -27.77
CA GLY A 612 -1.44 -7.10 -27.88
C GLY A 612 -0.89 -6.34 -26.66
N PRO A 613 -1.21 -6.75 -25.41
CA PRO A 613 -0.68 -6.09 -24.22
C PRO A 613 0.84 -6.12 -24.12
N THR A 614 1.48 -7.22 -24.51
CA THR A 614 2.95 -7.35 -24.52
C THR A 614 3.59 -6.37 -25.49
N ILE A 615 3.03 -6.26 -26.71
CA ILE A 615 3.48 -5.30 -27.72
C ILE A 615 3.25 -3.87 -27.21
N TRP A 616 2.03 -3.57 -26.72
CA TRP A 616 1.66 -2.25 -26.23
C TRP A 616 2.57 -1.78 -25.11
N GLN A 617 2.73 -2.58 -24.05
CA GLN A 617 3.52 -2.19 -22.90
C GLN A 617 4.98 -1.94 -23.28
N THR A 618 5.58 -2.82 -24.10
CA THR A 618 6.95 -2.64 -24.58
C THR A 618 7.08 -1.37 -25.42
N TRP A 619 6.08 -1.08 -26.26
CA TRP A 619 6.07 0.11 -27.11
C TRP A 619 5.90 1.39 -26.30
N PHE A 620 4.94 1.42 -25.38
CA PHE A 620 4.65 2.58 -24.55
C PHE A 620 5.80 2.89 -23.56
N ASP A 621 6.41 1.87 -22.98
CA ASP A 621 7.57 2.05 -22.08
C ASP A 621 8.75 2.68 -22.84
N LYS A 622 9.04 2.16 -24.05
CA LYS A 622 10.11 2.74 -24.87
C LYS A 622 9.77 4.14 -25.38
N LEU A 623 8.51 4.38 -25.74
CA LEU A 623 8.04 5.71 -26.11
C LEU A 623 8.22 6.70 -24.96
N THR A 624 7.80 6.34 -23.76
CA THR A 624 7.97 7.19 -22.56
C THR A 624 9.46 7.46 -22.27
N GLU A 625 10.30 6.43 -22.35
CA GLU A 625 11.76 6.55 -22.13
C GLU A 625 12.41 7.57 -23.06
N ILE A 626 12.07 7.52 -24.36
CA ILE A 626 12.69 8.43 -25.35
C ILE A 626 11.98 9.79 -25.45
N THR A 627 10.76 9.93 -24.93
CA THR A 627 10.08 11.23 -24.81
C THR A 627 10.64 12.07 -23.66
N TRP A 628 11.09 11.41 -22.60
CA TRP A 628 11.57 12.05 -21.37
C TRP A 628 13.02 11.71 -21.08
N ASP A 629 13.87 11.57 -22.12
CA ASP A 629 15.26 11.17 -21.90
C ASP A 629 16.07 12.27 -21.20
N GLU A 630 15.69 13.55 -21.29
CA GLU A 630 16.27 14.63 -20.47
C GLU A 630 16.01 14.45 -18.98
N ILE A 631 14.90 13.80 -18.61
CA ILE A 631 14.56 13.50 -17.21
C ILE A 631 15.34 12.28 -16.74
N SER A 632 15.34 11.20 -17.53
CA SER A 632 15.95 9.92 -17.14
C SER A 632 17.48 9.96 -17.08
N GLN A 633 18.11 10.80 -17.91
CA GLN A 633 19.57 10.94 -17.98
C GLN A 633 20.12 12.03 -17.06
N ASP A 634 19.26 12.74 -16.33
CA ASP A 634 19.72 13.80 -15.44
C ASP A 634 20.44 13.28 -14.19
N THR A 635 21.35 14.09 -13.66
CA THR A 635 22.09 13.80 -12.42
C THR A 635 21.37 14.25 -11.15
N ILE A 636 20.26 14.98 -11.29
CA ILE A 636 19.39 15.42 -10.19
C ILE A 636 18.08 14.65 -10.22
N ALA A 637 17.43 14.54 -9.06
CA ALA A 637 16.13 13.89 -8.97
C ALA A 637 15.05 14.67 -9.72
N LEU A 638 14.40 14.04 -10.69
CA LEU A 638 13.28 14.57 -11.46
C LEU A 638 12.21 13.48 -11.56
N ASP A 639 10.94 13.85 -11.58
CA ASP A 639 9.83 12.93 -11.80
C ASP A 639 9.33 13.04 -13.25
N TYR A 640 8.87 11.90 -13.80
CA TYR A 640 8.17 11.90 -15.07
C TYR A 640 6.80 12.57 -14.96
N PRO A 641 6.34 13.30 -15.98
CA PRO A 641 4.93 13.67 -16.09
C PRO A 641 4.01 12.46 -16.06
N PHE A 642 2.78 12.66 -15.60
CA PHE A 642 1.75 11.60 -15.60
C PHE A 642 1.57 11.00 -17.00
N LYS A 643 1.15 9.72 -17.05
CA LYS A 643 0.90 9.03 -18.33
C LYS A 643 -0.12 9.78 -19.19
N TYR A 644 -1.17 10.33 -18.56
CA TYR A 644 -2.14 11.17 -19.26
C TYR A 644 -1.46 12.42 -19.86
N GLN A 645 -0.61 13.11 -19.11
CA GLN A 645 0.10 14.29 -19.58
C GLN A 645 1.12 13.95 -20.68
N THR A 646 1.79 12.81 -20.58
CA THR A 646 2.66 12.31 -21.67
C THR A 646 1.87 12.14 -22.97
N ILE A 647 0.69 11.50 -22.92
CA ILE A 647 -0.18 11.35 -24.10
C ILE A 647 -0.66 12.71 -24.62
N PHE A 648 -1.03 13.61 -23.73
CA PHE A 648 -1.42 14.98 -24.07
C PHE A 648 -0.30 15.70 -24.82
N MET A 649 0.94 15.64 -24.33
CA MET A 649 2.09 16.25 -24.99
C MET A 649 2.36 15.67 -26.37
N LEU A 650 2.31 14.35 -26.54
CA LEU A 650 2.49 13.67 -27.82
C LEU A 650 1.43 14.06 -28.86
N LYS A 651 0.20 14.39 -28.42
CA LYS A 651 -0.92 14.77 -29.28
C LYS A 651 -0.91 16.26 -29.61
N GLU A 652 -0.87 17.11 -28.60
CA GLU A 652 -1.08 18.54 -28.72
C GLU A 652 0.21 19.35 -28.97
N TYR A 653 1.37 18.77 -28.59
CA TYR A 653 2.68 19.40 -28.74
C TYR A 653 3.69 18.48 -29.47
N PRO A 654 3.35 17.95 -30.68
CA PRO A 654 4.14 16.91 -31.35
C PRO A 654 5.55 17.37 -31.80
N ASN A 655 5.80 18.67 -31.80
CA ASN A 655 7.11 19.26 -32.14
C ASN A 655 7.78 19.92 -30.92
N ASP A 656 7.36 19.57 -29.69
CA ASP A 656 7.99 20.11 -28.49
C ASP A 656 9.44 19.62 -28.37
N LYS A 657 10.29 20.40 -27.72
CA LYS A 657 11.69 20.06 -27.52
C LYS A 657 11.93 18.74 -26.76
N PHE A 658 10.98 18.30 -25.97
CA PHE A 658 11.02 16.99 -25.32
C PHE A 658 10.72 15.81 -26.28
N MET A 659 10.42 16.06 -27.53
CA MET A 659 10.35 15.04 -28.57
C MET A 659 11.71 14.78 -29.21
N ASP A 660 12.70 15.64 -28.97
CA ASP A 660 14.04 15.57 -29.52
C ASP A 660 14.94 14.67 -28.66
N ILE A 661 15.46 13.58 -29.22
CA ILE A 661 16.26 12.60 -28.46
C ILE A 661 17.68 13.12 -28.29
N ILE A 662 18.14 13.32 -27.06
CA ILE A 662 19.48 13.86 -26.74
C ILE A 662 20.61 13.14 -27.49
N ALA A 663 20.50 11.83 -27.68
CA ALA A 663 21.57 11.00 -28.25
C ALA A 663 21.65 11.02 -29.77
N THR A 664 20.71 11.66 -30.48
CA THR A 664 20.65 11.68 -31.94
C THR A 664 21.00 13.08 -32.50
N PRO A 665 21.58 13.19 -33.72
CA PRO A 665 21.87 14.47 -34.32
C PRO A 665 20.67 15.10 -35.05
N GLU A 666 19.59 14.33 -35.27
CA GLU A 666 18.34 14.75 -35.90
C GLU A 666 17.45 15.40 -34.84
N ILE A 667 16.59 16.33 -35.25
CA ILE A 667 15.53 16.90 -34.42
C ILE A 667 14.26 16.06 -34.63
N GLU A 668 13.86 15.32 -33.65
CA GLU A 668 12.70 14.44 -33.71
C GLU A 668 11.40 15.17 -33.41
N THR A 669 10.33 14.55 -33.87
CA THR A 669 8.93 14.87 -33.56
C THR A 669 8.24 13.66 -32.92
N ALA A 670 7.04 13.84 -32.36
CA ALA A 670 6.25 12.73 -31.82
C ALA A 670 6.07 11.57 -32.83
N LYS A 671 5.96 11.88 -34.15
CA LYS A 671 5.86 10.85 -35.21
C LYS A 671 7.13 10.02 -35.29
N ASP A 672 8.29 10.66 -35.18
CA ASP A 672 9.59 9.97 -35.21
C ASP A 672 9.73 9.09 -33.96
N LEU A 673 9.30 9.57 -32.79
CA LEU A 673 9.28 8.78 -31.56
C LEU A 673 8.38 7.56 -31.67
N PHE A 674 7.20 7.68 -32.27
CA PHE A 674 6.30 6.53 -32.52
C PHE A 674 6.99 5.48 -33.37
N LEU A 675 7.66 5.89 -34.45
CA LEU A 675 8.35 4.95 -35.35
C LEU A 675 9.58 4.32 -34.71
N LYS A 676 10.43 5.11 -34.01
CA LYS A 676 11.64 4.63 -33.34
C LYS A 676 11.29 3.63 -32.23
N SER A 677 10.31 3.97 -31.39
CA SER A 677 9.84 3.07 -30.32
C SER A 677 9.15 1.81 -30.85
N PHE A 678 8.42 1.90 -31.96
CA PHE A 678 7.85 0.72 -32.64
C PHE A 678 8.93 -0.23 -33.15
N LYS A 679 9.94 0.26 -33.87
CA LYS A 679 11.05 -0.55 -34.37
C LYS A 679 11.82 -1.25 -33.25
N TYR A 680 12.04 -0.56 -32.14
CA TYR A 680 12.59 -1.16 -30.93
C TYR A 680 11.70 -2.31 -30.42
N THR A 681 10.38 -2.09 -30.37
CA THR A 681 9.40 -3.09 -29.94
C THR A 681 9.43 -4.32 -30.84
N VAL A 682 9.44 -4.14 -32.16
CA VAL A 682 9.56 -5.25 -33.13
C VAL A 682 10.81 -6.07 -32.83
N THR A 683 11.96 -5.42 -32.65
CA THR A 683 13.23 -6.09 -32.33
C THR A 683 13.12 -6.94 -31.06
N LYS A 684 12.46 -6.41 -30.01
CA LYS A 684 12.24 -7.14 -28.75
C LYS A 684 11.29 -8.32 -28.93
N MET A 685 10.17 -8.13 -29.64
CA MET A 685 9.21 -9.22 -29.89
C MET A 685 9.87 -10.36 -30.68
N LYS A 686 10.63 -10.05 -31.73
CA LYS A 686 11.34 -11.06 -32.55
C LYS A 686 12.44 -11.77 -31.73
N ALA A 687 13.12 -11.07 -30.84
CA ALA A 687 14.09 -11.71 -29.95
C ALA A 687 13.42 -12.70 -28.97
N ILE A 688 12.21 -12.43 -28.50
CA ILE A 688 11.45 -13.35 -27.67
C ILE A 688 11.04 -14.58 -28.50
N GLU A 689 10.44 -14.39 -29.67
CA GLU A 689 10.00 -15.47 -30.55
C GLU A 689 11.15 -16.37 -30.99
N SER A 690 12.33 -15.81 -31.33
CA SER A 690 13.50 -16.57 -31.74
C SER A 690 14.09 -17.43 -30.62
N ASN A 691 13.86 -17.10 -29.38
CA ASN A 691 14.26 -17.91 -28.21
C ASN A 691 13.14 -18.87 -27.76
N ASN A 692 12.20 -19.22 -28.62
CA ASN A 692 11.03 -20.06 -28.34
C ASN A 692 10.13 -19.53 -27.20
N GLY A 693 10.19 -18.23 -26.93
CA GLY A 693 9.27 -17.56 -26.01
C GLY A 693 7.96 -17.22 -26.69
N ASN A 694 6.84 -17.35 -26.00
CA ASN A 694 5.58 -16.81 -26.47
C ASN A 694 5.43 -15.33 -26.08
N LEU A 695 4.48 -14.64 -26.70
CA LEU A 695 4.18 -13.24 -26.44
C LEU A 695 2.91 -13.05 -25.57
N ASP A 696 2.34 -14.14 -25.06
CA ASP A 696 1.13 -14.10 -24.25
C ASP A 696 1.34 -13.26 -23.00
N TRP A 697 0.38 -12.37 -22.71
CA TRP A 697 0.50 -11.39 -21.65
C TRP A 697 0.74 -12.01 -20.26
N GLY A 698 0.04 -13.10 -19.95
CA GLY A 698 0.21 -13.79 -18.69
C GLY A 698 1.65 -14.24 -18.44
N ASP A 699 2.31 -14.79 -19.45
CA ASP A 699 3.69 -15.25 -19.37
C ASP A 699 4.69 -14.10 -19.33
N ARG A 700 4.43 -13.03 -20.09
CA ARG A 700 5.34 -11.87 -20.15
C ARG A 700 5.25 -11.02 -18.91
N LYS A 701 4.06 -10.83 -18.34
CA LYS A 701 3.88 -10.14 -17.07
C LYS A 701 4.46 -10.92 -15.90
N ALA A 702 4.39 -12.26 -15.94
CA ALA A 702 4.97 -13.18 -14.96
C ALA A 702 4.60 -12.80 -13.52
N THR A 703 3.31 -12.65 -13.24
CA THR A 703 2.82 -12.29 -11.91
C THR A 703 3.25 -13.30 -10.86
N TYR A 704 3.67 -12.81 -9.69
CA TYR A 704 4.04 -13.66 -8.56
C TYR A 704 3.53 -13.09 -7.23
N VAL A 705 3.32 -13.99 -6.27
CA VAL A 705 3.07 -13.66 -4.86
C VAL A 705 4.31 -14.05 -4.07
N GLY A 706 5.05 -13.05 -3.59
CA GLY A 706 6.37 -13.22 -3.01
C GLY A 706 6.35 -13.35 -1.50
N HIS A 707 7.24 -14.17 -0.93
CA HIS A 707 7.46 -14.18 0.51
C HIS A 707 8.04 -12.83 0.98
N LEU A 708 7.64 -12.36 2.17
CA LEU A 708 8.12 -11.08 2.74
C LEU A 708 9.65 -11.02 2.89
N LEU A 709 10.31 -12.16 3.15
CA LEU A 709 11.75 -12.30 2.98
C LEU A 709 12.05 -12.52 1.50
N GLN A 710 12.37 -11.43 0.80
CA GLN A 710 12.84 -11.50 -0.57
C GLN A 710 14.07 -12.44 -0.66
N GLY A 711 14.12 -13.30 -1.68
CA GLY A 711 15.19 -14.27 -1.82
C GLY A 711 14.86 -15.67 -1.28
N LEU A 712 13.65 -15.94 -0.84
CA LEU A 712 13.13 -17.27 -0.52
C LEU A 712 12.13 -17.77 -1.58
N PRO A 713 12.60 -18.16 -2.77
CA PRO A 713 11.70 -18.57 -3.85
C PRO A 713 10.85 -19.80 -3.47
N ALA A 714 11.36 -20.67 -2.60
CA ALA A 714 10.62 -21.84 -2.13
C ALA A 714 9.32 -21.51 -1.36
N PHE A 715 9.22 -20.31 -0.79
CA PHE A 715 8.04 -19.84 -0.06
C PHE A 715 7.19 -18.87 -0.88
N SER A 716 7.53 -18.66 -2.15
CA SER A 716 6.85 -17.79 -3.10
C SER A 716 6.13 -18.58 -4.19
N LYS A 717 5.15 -17.97 -4.83
CA LYS A 717 4.43 -18.53 -6.01
C LYS A 717 4.67 -17.65 -7.21
N PHE A 718 5.21 -18.24 -8.28
CA PHE A 718 5.61 -17.55 -9.50
C PHE A 718 4.74 -17.95 -10.68
N ASN A 719 4.77 -17.12 -11.72
CA ASN A 719 4.11 -17.36 -13.01
C ASN A 719 2.60 -17.63 -12.86
N ILE A 720 1.93 -16.78 -12.08
CA ILE A 720 0.50 -16.89 -11.85
C ILE A 720 -0.22 -16.33 -13.09
N PRO A 721 -1.06 -17.14 -13.77
CA PRO A 721 -1.77 -16.72 -14.97
C PRO A 721 -2.95 -15.82 -14.61
N ILE A 722 -2.77 -14.50 -14.68
CA ILE A 722 -3.81 -13.51 -14.42
C ILE A 722 -3.67 -12.34 -15.41
N GLY A 723 -4.80 -11.77 -15.85
CA GLY A 723 -4.85 -10.59 -16.71
C GLY A 723 -4.60 -9.27 -15.96
N GLY A 724 -4.96 -8.16 -16.59
CA GLY A 724 -4.85 -6.81 -16.03
C GLY A 724 -3.45 -6.22 -16.07
N TYR A 725 -3.31 -5.00 -15.58
CA TYR A 725 -2.04 -4.28 -15.39
C TYR A 725 -2.25 -3.00 -14.57
N SER A 726 -1.16 -2.35 -14.15
CA SER A 726 -1.20 -1.00 -13.57
C SER A 726 -1.96 -0.01 -14.47
N GLY A 727 -2.87 0.79 -13.89
CA GLY A 727 -3.74 1.71 -14.66
C GLY A 727 -5.00 1.10 -15.26
N ILE A 728 -5.21 -0.21 -15.14
CA ILE A 728 -6.42 -0.94 -15.52
C ILE A 728 -7.24 -1.24 -14.25
N VAL A 729 -8.56 -1.42 -14.37
CA VAL A 729 -9.42 -1.69 -13.18
C VAL A 729 -8.95 -2.93 -12.44
N ASN A 730 -8.70 -4.05 -13.16
CA ASN A 730 -7.95 -5.18 -12.62
C ASN A 730 -6.45 -4.83 -12.57
N ALA A 731 -6.06 -4.08 -11.54
CA ALA A 731 -4.73 -3.48 -11.42
C ALA A 731 -3.65 -4.51 -11.01
N THR A 732 -3.63 -5.68 -11.64
CA THR A 732 -2.67 -6.74 -11.34
C THR A 732 -1.40 -6.57 -12.16
N SER A 733 -0.32 -6.07 -11.57
CA SER A 733 1.01 -6.02 -12.16
C SER A 733 1.85 -7.27 -11.80
N GLN A 734 3.17 -7.19 -11.87
CA GLN A 734 4.02 -8.36 -11.59
C GLN A 734 3.92 -8.84 -10.14
N ASN A 735 3.99 -7.93 -9.16
CA ASN A 735 3.96 -8.25 -7.73
C ASN A 735 3.10 -7.29 -6.89
N HIS A 736 2.26 -6.48 -7.55
CA HIS A 736 1.27 -5.61 -6.92
C HIS A 736 -0.08 -5.85 -7.57
N GLY A 737 -1.15 -5.64 -6.80
CA GLY A 737 -2.50 -5.80 -7.32
C GLY A 737 -3.54 -6.01 -6.23
N PRO A 738 -4.72 -6.51 -6.62
CA PRO A 738 -5.83 -6.78 -5.71
C PRO A 738 -5.41 -7.64 -4.52
N SER A 739 -5.13 -7.00 -3.40
CA SER A 739 -4.70 -7.68 -2.17
C SER A 739 -5.86 -8.17 -1.32
N TRP A 740 -7.05 -7.57 -1.48
CA TRP A 740 -8.33 -8.01 -0.94
C TRP A 740 -9.47 -7.48 -1.81
N ARG A 741 -10.25 -8.36 -2.41
CA ARG A 741 -11.49 -8.00 -3.11
C ARG A 741 -12.67 -8.34 -2.24
N MET A 742 -13.54 -7.38 -2.00
CA MET A 742 -14.77 -7.53 -1.23
C MET A 742 -15.96 -6.96 -2.00
N ILE A 743 -17.08 -7.66 -1.98
CA ILE A 743 -18.38 -7.20 -2.48
C ILE A 743 -19.40 -7.53 -1.40
N VAL A 744 -20.19 -6.55 -0.97
CA VAL A 744 -21.23 -6.72 0.04
C VAL A 744 -22.54 -6.13 -0.47
N GLU A 745 -23.55 -6.96 -0.58
CA GLU A 745 -24.94 -6.54 -0.75
C GLU A 745 -25.60 -6.43 0.62
N MET A 746 -26.11 -5.24 0.93
CA MET A 746 -26.70 -4.90 2.23
C MET A 746 -28.13 -5.44 2.39
N SER A 747 -28.31 -6.73 2.06
CA SER A 747 -29.54 -7.50 2.36
C SER A 747 -29.63 -7.84 3.85
N SER A 748 -30.67 -8.51 4.28
CA SER A 748 -30.84 -8.96 5.66
C SER A 748 -31.05 -10.49 5.69
N PRO A 749 -30.01 -11.28 6.06
CA PRO A 749 -28.64 -10.91 6.41
C PRO A 749 -27.84 -10.38 5.21
N PRO A 750 -26.70 -9.69 5.44
CA PRO A 750 -25.82 -9.25 4.36
C PRO A 750 -25.28 -10.42 3.54
N LYS A 751 -25.24 -10.26 2.21
CA LYS A 751 -24.64 -11.24 1.32
C LYS A 751 -23.28 -10.71 0.84
N ALA A 752 -22.20 -11.40 1.20
CA ALA A 752 -20.85 -10.91 0.99
C ALA A 752 -19.95 -11.93 0.27
N PHE A 753 -19.02 -11.41 -0.51
CA PHE A 753 -18.01 -12.18 -1.25
C PHE A 753 -16.64 -11.55 -1.02
N GLY A 754 -15.61 -12.38 -0.84
CA GLY A 754 -14.25 -11.91 -0.64
C GLY A 754 -13.22 -12.87 -1.19
N ILE A 755 -12.04 -12.35 -1.56
CA ILE A 755 -10.88 -13.12 -1.99
C ILE A 755 -9.58 -12.32 -1.88
N TYR A 756 -8.48 -12.98 -1.57
CA TYR A 756 -7.14 -12.40 -1.58
C TYR A 756 -6.08 -13.42 -2.03
N PRO A 757 -4.94 -12.96 -2.58
CA PRO A 757 -3.84 -13.84 -2.98
C PRO A 757 -3.06 -14.33 -1.76
N GLY A 758 -3.21 -15.60 -1.42
CA GLY A 758 -2.53 -16.21 -0.28
C GLY A 758 -3.37 -17.27 0.40
N GLY A 759 -3.41 -17.23 1.71
CA GLY A 759 -4.21 -18.06 2.59
C GLY A 759 -4.16 -17.51 4.01
N GLN A 760 -4.88 -18.16 4.93
CA GLN A 760 -4.97 -17.72 6.32
C GLN A 760 -3.71 -18.05 7.14
N SER A 761 -3.04 -19.16 6.83
CA SER A 761 -1.84 -19.56 7.56
C SER A 761 -0.59 -18.78 7.14
N GLY A 762 0.24 -18.37 8.09
CA GLY A 762 1.57 -17.84 7.86
C GLY A 762 2.64 -18.93 7.71
N ASN A 763 2.29 -20.20 7.89
CA ASN A 763 3.21 -21.32 7.83
C ASN A 763 3.33 -21.87 6.39
N PRO A 764 4.48 -21.78 5.73
CA PRO A 764 4.68 -22.31 4.37
C PRO A 764 4.43 -23.82 4.22
N GLY A 765 4.48 -24.58 5.33
CA GLY A 765 4.16 -26.01 5.37
C GLY A 765 2.65 -26.32 5.45
N SER A 766 1.79 -25.31 5.64
CA SER A 766 0.35 -25.48 5.73
C SER A 766 -0.33 -25.51 4.37
N LYS A 767 -1.36 -26.34 4.22
CA LYS A 767 -2.24 -26.31 3.05
C LYS A 767 -3.04 -24.98 2.90
N PHE A 768 -3.12 -24.19 3.98
CA PHE A 768 -3.81 -22.89 4.01
C PHE A 768 -2.87 -21.69 3.87
N TYR A 769 -1.64 -21.92 3.40
CA TYR A 769 -0.67 -20.86 3.18
C TYR A 769 -0.95 -20.08 1.89
N ASP A 770 -1.34 -20.78 0.81
CA ASP A 770 -1.48 -20.25 -0.54
C ASP A 770 -2.71 -20.78 -1.30
N ASN A 771 -3.62 -21.45 -0.60
CA ASN A 771 -4.78 -22.16 -1.17
C ASN A 771 -5.76 -21.26 -1.94
N LEU A 772 -5.77 -19.96 -1.67
CA LEU A 772 -6.70 -19.02 -2.33
C LEU A 772 -6.12 -18.39 -3.61
N ILE A 773 -4.83 -18.59 -3.91
CA ILE A 773 -4.17 -17.94 -5.06
C ILE A 773 -4.84 -18.34 -6.39
N SER A 774 -5.17 -19.60 -6.60
CA SER A 774 -5.80 -20.08 -7.84
C SER A 774 -7.21 -19.50 -8.03
N THR A 775 -7.99 -19.43 -6.96
CA THR A 775 -9.34 -18.84 -6.97
C THR A 775 -9.26 -17.34 -7.26
N TRP A 776 -8.32 -16.63 -6.61
CA TRP A 776 -8.07 -15.21 -6.86
C TRP A 776 -7.64 -14.95 -8.32
N ALA A 777 -6.68 -15.71 -8.83
CA ALA A 777 -6.15 -15.54 -10.18
C ALA A 777 -7.20 -15.79 -11.27
N SER A 778 -8.13 -16.72 -11.04
CA SER A 778 -9.25 -16.98 -11.96
C SER A 778 -10.40 -15.99 -11.86
N GLY A 779 -10.27 -14.95 -11.00
CA GLY A 779 -11.31 -13.94 -10.80
C GLY A 779 -12.53 -14.40 -10.01
N ASN A 780 -12.42 -15.54 -9.32
CA ASN A 780 -13.49 -16.09 -8.49
C ASN A 780 -13.40 -15.58 -7.03
N TYR A 781 -14.46 -15.84 -6.28
CA TYR A 781 -14.65 -15.35 -4.90
C TYR A 781 -15.11 -16.48 -3.99
N LEU A 782 -14.77 -16.38 -2.72
CA LEU A 782 -15.45 -17.10 -1.65
C LEU A 782 -16.74 -16.35 -1.32
N GLU A 783 -17.80 -17.04 -1.03
CA GLU A 783 -18.94 -16.50 -0.28
C GLU A 783 -18.52 -16.44 1.19
N LEU A 784 -18.64 -15.26 1.82
CA LEU A 784 -18.23 -15.06 3.19
C LEU A 784 -19.37 -15.50 4.11
N ASN A 785 -19.17 -16.60 4.84
CA ASN A 785 -20.15 -17.15 5.75
C ASN A 785 -20.29 -16.25 7.00
N PHE A 786 -21.24 -15.30 6.97
CA PHE A 786 -21.53 -14.40 8.08
C PHE A 786 -22.39 -15.08 9.12
N MET A 787 -21.77 -15.66 10.14
CA MET A 787 -22.45 -16.39 11.21
C MET A 787 -23.19 -15.45 12.16
N LYS A 788 -24.42 -15.76 12.46
CA LYS A 788 -25.24 -14.97 13.37
C LYS A 788 -24.83 -15.15 14.83
N ASP A 789 -24.52 -16.35 15.21
CA ASP A 789 -24.15 -16.73 16.58
C ASP A 789 -23.25 -17.99 16.61
N GLU A 790 -22.81 -18.37 17.79
CA GLU A 790 -21.94 -19.53 18.04
C GLU A 790 -22.58 -20.92 17.74
N LYS A 791 -23.85 -20.97 17.41
CA LYS A 791 -24.57 -22.23 17.14
C LYS A 791 -24.57 -22.58 15.66
N ASP A 792 -24.21 -21.65 14.82
CA ASP A 792 -24.04 -21.90 13.40
C ASP A 792 -22.77 -22.75 13.17
N ASP A 793 -22.95 -23.96 12.64
CA ASP A 793 -21.87 -24.91 12.33
C ASP A 793 -21.67 -25.11 10.82
N SER A 794 -22.28 -24.27 9.99
CA SER A 794 -22.15 -24.36 8.55
C SER A 794 -20.69 -24.20 8.14
N ASP A 795 -20.16 -25.17 7.38
CA ASP A 795 -18.80 -25.16 6.81
C ASP A 795 -17.65 -25.13 7.84
N ILE A 796 -17.91 -25.48 9.11
CA ILE A 796 -16.91 -25.51 10.18
C ILE A 796 -16.14 -26.83 10.15
N ILE A 797 -14.80 -26.72 10.02
CA ILE A 797 -13.91 -27.90 10.04
C ILE A 797 -13.45 -28.28 11.44
N PHE A 798 -13.29 -27.30 12.34
CA PHE A 798 -13.00 -27.52 13.76
C PHE A 798 -13.26 -26.28 14.59
N SER A 799 -13.31 -26.46 15.92
CA SER A 799 -13.40 -25.34 16.87
C SER A 799 -12.27 -25.40 17.89
N GLN A 800 -11.82 -24.22 18.31
CA GLN A 800 -10.90 -24.01 19.43
C GLN A 800 -11.64 -23.30 20.57
N ILE A 801 -11.46 -23.77 21.77
CA ILE A 801 -12.06 -23.17 22.97
C ILE A 801 -10.95 -22.52 23.80
N LEU A 802 -11.10 -21.23 24.04
CA LEU A 802 -10.22 -20.47 24.91
C LEU A 802 -10.92 -20.35 26.27
N ASN A 803 -10.39 -20.97 27.28
CA ASN A 803 -10.96 -21.02 28.63
C ASN A 803 -10.28 -20.02 29.57
N PRO A 804 -11.01 -19.42 30.50
CA PRO A 804 -10.38 -18.72 31.63
C PRO A 804 -9.37 -19.63 32.35
N LYS A 805 -8.20 -19.12 32.62
CA LYS A 805 -7.22 -19.80 33.46
C LYS A 805 -7.53 -19.43 34.93
N ASN A 806 -7.97 -20.40 35.70
CA ASN A 806 -8.10 -20.22 37.16
C ASN A 806 -6.69 -20.02 37.73
N ASP A 807 -6.52 -18.96 38.56
CA ASP A 807 -5.28 -18.66 39.27
C ASP A 807 -4.86 -19.74 40.24
#